data_8504f1014610a91094ecb915053e52a3
#
_entry.id   8504f1014610a91094ecb915053e52a3
#
_cell.length_a   1.000
_cell.length_b   1.000
_cell.length_c   1.000
_cell.angle_alpha   90.00
_cell.angle_beta   90.00
_cell.angle_gamma   90.00
#
_symmetry.space_group_name_H-M   'P 1'
#
loop_
_entity.id
_entity.type
_entity.pdbx_description
1 polymer ?
#
loop_
_entity_poly.entity_id
_entity_poly.type
_entity_poly.pdbx_seq_one_letter_code
_entity_poly.pdbx_strand_id
1 'polypeptide(L)'
;MSFVLPNRKSFSDSITRIFMKYRQRDGEEPTGEPVQLLPYQKLVRDYLLIETPYRGLLLYHGLGSGKTRSAIAVAESLMSNKKVYIITPASLRANFKGEIRKFGEPIYTFEQHWEEHKIQSLEDRELAKTLGISEDYLDGHASFFMTVKDAAPNFKTLSPDIRKRIEAQIEDTINTRFTFINSDGLSKLNIDRILPSERMFDDSVVVIEEAHNLIGSVFNERETKMKLYDYLYRAKNMKIVCLSGTPTINRPQEIAFLMNLLRGPIERVSVPTKSAITWDEAMMTAFFRQLKDVDTVEYNSVRRTFMLTRNPPNFESVYNEKGERIAVKYNKDFKQDPDIKTWASSWKTEFETKFPGIELEDELKMVVENLECLPTDFEEFMNTFVDGLKIKNALMMGRRIQGLVSYFRGADERMLPKRLDEDKTLTKIQMSDEQFLLYLTARKEEMDRESRKKRMPSLNDELGDFRMGSRLACNYAIPPEFKYKISEETGETETSMYGKPISEDKLVILNKLDADPERFLTPKSLAIYSPKLAHILKGIKDAVGEGPSFRNQFVYSEFKTLQGLGIFALVLKHNGFQRYRLIKEGGLWKEDPAMEKGKPAFALYTADESEAERDLIREIFNGKETYSDTFPASLRDSIKEKRLCILLGNKTAAEGITLINVRNVYIMEPYWNPSRIDQVIGRAIRLNSHKNLPPEERTVTVKLYMSVFSPEQISSSENNVVLIRKNDTNMKFYEGDEPTEGFISSDELLYETSYRKNRIIKSLALVMKQAAVDCEIHRKLHSKEQPVIQCMRFDTSVTAEDLAYRPKYLSDERDEMYALNLIKRKRKLQIIKVKGLAMVLDPQSNEIFDYGAWGDEKRLLQIGRRTGPTSISFFPHVVV
;
A
#
# COMPACT_ATOMS: atom_id res chain seq x y z
N MET A 1 11.72 16.23 24.46
CA MET A 1 10.56 16.80 23.70
C MET A 1 9.29 16.15 24.22
N SER A 2 8.16 16.87 24.23
CA SER A 2 6.88 16.33 24.71
C SER A 2 5.91 16.18 23.55
N PHE A 3 5.10 15.12 23.58
CA PHE A 3 4.21 14.73 22.50
C PHE A 3 2.78 14.57 22.99
N VAL A 4 1.81 14.90 22.14
CA VAL A 4 0.38 14.67 22.40
C VAL A 4 0.00 13.31 21.85
N LEU A 5 -0.81 12.54 22.61
CA LEU A 5 -1.30 11.24 22.15
C LEU A 5 -2.38 11.38 21.07
N PRO A 6 -2.50 10.42 20.12
CA PRO A 6 -3.45 10.52 19.03
C PRO A 6 -4.93 10.53 19.43
N ASN A 7 -5.26 10.12 20.64
CA ASN A 7 -6.62 10.15 21.17
C ASN A 7 -7.02 11.53 21.73
N ARG A 8 -6.22 12.56 21.53
CA ARG A 8 -6.49 13.95 21.99
C ARG A 8 -6.93 14.84 20.84
N LYS A 9 -7.87 15.74 21.11
CA LYS A 9 -8.33 16.76 20.14
C LYS A 9 -7.20 17.66 19.65
N SER A 10 -6.25 18.00 20.54
CA SER A 10 -5.08 18.84 20.23
C SER A 10 -3.96 18.14 19.43
N PHE A 11 -4.09 16.84 19.12
CA PHE A 11 -3.05 16.05 18.47
C PHE A 11 -2.61 16.67 17.13
N SER A 12 -3.56 16.90 16.21
CA SER A 12 -3.26 17.41 14.85
C SER A 12 -2.51 18.75 14.89
N ASP A 13 -2.91 19.66 15.77
CA ASP A 13 -2.24 20.96 15.91
C ASP A 13 -0.84 20.81 16.52
N SER A 14 -0.67 19.90 17.49
CA SER A 14 0.63 19.60 18.08
C SER A 14 1.60 19.02 17.05
N ILE A 15 1.17 18.02 16.29
CA ILE A 15 1.98 17.40 15.23
C ILE A 15 2.34 18.42 14.16
N THR A 16 1.39 19.23 13.73
CA THR A 16 1.66 20.27 12.75
C THR A 16 2.75 21.23 13.24
N ARG A 17 2.71 21.68 14.51
CA ARG A 17 3.73 22.56 15.09
C ARG A 17 5.12 21.93 15.14
N ILE A 18 5.21 20.67 15.60
CA ILE A 18 6.48 19.94 15.73
C ILE A 18 7.15 19.71 14.36
N PHE A 19 6.37 19.36 13.35
CA PHE A 19 6.87 18.91 12.04
C PHE A 19 6.75 19.94 10.92
N MET A 20 6.30 21.19 11.20
CA MET A 20 6.21 22.27 10.20
C MET A 20 7.55 22.56 9.52
N LYS A 21 8.68 22.32 10.19
CA LYS A 21 10.04 22.45 9.62
C LYS A 21 10.29 21.57 8.39
N TYR A 22 9.48 20.52 8.20
CA TYR A 22 9.56 19.61 7.04
C TYR A 22 8.56 19.97 5.93
N ARG A 23 7.96 21.14 6.00
CA ARG A 23 7.08 21.65 4.95
C ARG A 23 7.87 21.84 3.66
N GLN A 24 7.39 21.27 2.57
CA GLN A 24 7.94 21.50 1.23
C GLN A 24 7.41 22.83 0.70
N ARG A 25 8.30 23.72 0.24
CA ARG A 25 7.92 24.99 -0.38
C ARG A 25 7.73 24.83 -1.89
N ASP A 26 6.76 25.56 -2.47
CA ASP A 26 6.56 25.56 -3.93
C ASP A 26 7.81 26.12 -4.62
N GLY A 27 8.33 25.40 -5.61
CA GLY A 27 9.50 25.84 -6.39
C GLY A 27 10.86 25.49 -5.78
N GLU A 28 10.93 24.94 -4.59
CA GLU A 28 12.16 24.29 -4.11
C GLU A 28 12.29 22.96 -4.87
N GLU A 29 13.09 22.95 -5.92
CA GLU A 29 13.62 21.70 -6.41
C GLU A 29 14.39 21.03 -5.26
N PRO A 30 14.35 19.69 -5.16
CA PRO A 30 15.20 19.01 -4.21
C PRO A 30 16.67 19.34 -4.55
N THR A 31 17.17 20.44 -4.03
CA THR A 31 18.58 20.82 -4.08
C THR A 31 19.30 19.91 -3.09
N GLY A 32 19.40 18.65 -3.41
CA GLY A 32 20.11 17.71 -2.58
C GLY A 32 20.85 16.75 -3.48
N GLU A 33 22.06 16.44 -3.10
CA GLU A 33 22.75 15.26 -3.59
C GLU A 33 21.79 14.06 -3.55
N PRO A 34 21.84 13.11 -4.48
CA PRO A 34 20.91 11.97 -4.59
C PRO A 34 20.72 11.17 -3.30
N VAL A 35 21.61 11.36 -2.34
CA VAL A 35 21.67 10.63 -1.05
C VAL A 35 20.82 11.25 0.07
N GLN A 36 20.46 12.54 0.01
CA GLN A 36 19.72 13.19 1.13
C GLN A 36 18.23 12.88 1.15
N LEU A 37 17.70 12.56 2.35
CA LEU A 37 16.26 12.38 2.57
C LEU A 37 15.49 13.64 2.26
N LEU A 38 14.37 13.49 1.55
CA LEU A 38 13.43 14.58 1.28
C LEU A 38 12.68 15.00 2.56
N PRO A 39 12.15 16.23 2.65
CA PRO A 39 11.49 16.72 3.85
C PRO A 39 10.40 15.78 4.40
N TYR A 40 9.49 15.28 3.56
CA TYR A 40 8.44 14.34 3.98
C TYR A 40 9.01 12.98 4.42
N GLN A 41 10.15 12.53 3.89
CA GLN A 41 10.84 11.30 4.33
C GLN A 41 11.47 11.49 5.71
N LYS A 42 12.05 12.69 5.96
CA LYS A 42 12.55 13.07 7.29
C LYS A 42 11.42 13.15 8.31
N LEU A 43 10.25 13.66 7.92
CA LEU A 43 9.06 13.70 8.77
C LEU A 43 8.66 12.29 9.21
N VAL A 44 8.55 11.35 8.27
CA VAL A 44 8.20 9.95 8.55
C VAL A 44 9.19 9.31 9.51
N ARG A 45 10.50 9.48 9.28
CA ARG A 45 11.55 8.99 10.17
C ARG A 45 11.41 9.56 11.58
N ASP A 46 11.32 10.88 11.70
CA ASP A 46 11.30 11.54 13.00
C ASP A 46 9.97 11.33 13.75
N TYR A 47 8.88 11.00 13.05
CA TYR A 47 7.60 10.63 13.66
C TYR A 47 7.67 9.29 14.41
N LEU A 48 8.50 8.36 13.97
CA LEU A 48 8.61 7.00 14.53
C LEU A 48 9.87 6.76 15.38
N LEU A 49 10.61 7.83 15.75
CA LEU A 49 11.76 7.70 16.64
C LEU A 49 11.39 7.05 17.99
N ILE A 50 12.39 6.55 18.71
CA ILE A 50 12.18 5.88 20.01
C ILE A 50 11.56 6.84 21.05
N GLU A 51 11.88 8.13 20.95
CA GLU A 51 11.41 9.18 21.85
C GLU A 51 9.98 9.63 21.55
N THR A 52 9.34 9.10 20.51
CA THR A 52 7.94 9.42 20.18
C THR A 52 6.99 8.31 20.65
N PRO A 53 5.78 8.63 21.11
CA PRO A 53 4.83 7.63 21.62
C PRO A 53 4.10 6.85 20.53
N TYR A 54 4.40 7.12 19.26
CA TYR A 54 3.66 6.59 18.12
C TYR A 54 4.19 5.22 17.72
N ARG A 55 3.30 4.21 17.66
CA ARG A 55 3.64 2.82 17.39
C ARG A 55 3.82 2.55 15.90
N GLY A 56 2.85 2.97 15.08
CA GLY A 56 2.80 2.56 13.68
C GLY A 56 2.34 3.65 12.74
N LEU A 57 2.74 3.52 11.47
CA LEU A 57 2.41 4.46 10.40
C LEU A 57 2.21 3.73 9.07
N LEU A 58 1.10 4.03 8.40
CA LEU A 58 0.90 3.68 6.99
C LEU A 58 1.51 4.77 6.10
N LEU A 59 2.43 4.41 5.23
CA LEU A 59 2.91 5.29 4.16
C LEU A 59 2.00 5.14 2.93
N TYR A 60 0.92 5.90 2.93
CA TYR A 60 0.00 6.02 1.79
C TYR A 60 0.52 7.09 0.83
N HIS A 61 1.72 6.87 0.32
CA HIS A 61 2.38 7.79 -0.59
C HIS A 61 2.18 7.37 -2.04
N GLY A 62 2.08 8.32 -2.95
CA GLY A 62 1.94 8.09 -4.38
C GLY A 62 3.12 7.32 -4.98
N LEU A 63 2.95 6.86 -6.21
CA LEU A 63 4.00 6.16 -6.95
C LEU A 63 5.25 7.04 -7.11
N GLY A 64 6.43 6.44 -6.97
CA GLY A 64 7.70 7.16 -7.13
C GLY A 64 8.09 8.11 -5.99
N SER A 65 7.31 8.18 -4.89
CA SER A 65 7.63 8.99 -3.72
C SER A 65 8.79 8.47 -2.87
N GLY A 66 9.35 7.29 -3.18
CA GLY A 66 10.41 6.68 -2.37
C GLY A 66 9.90 6.16 -1.01
N LYS A 67 8.75 5.48 -0.99
CA LYS A 67 8.21 4.82 0.21
C LYS A 67 9.23 3.90 0.87
N THR A 68 9.85 3.03 0.08
CA THR A 68 10.88 2.08 0.54
C THR A 68 12.06 2.81 1.18
N ARG A 69 12.50 3.93 0.58
CA ARG A 69 13.55 4.79 1.15
C ARG A 69 13.16 5.39 2.51
N SER A 70 11.91 5.85 2.66
CA SER A 70 11.41 6.34 3.94
C SER A 70 11.42 5.24 5.02
N ALA A 71 11.03 4.01 4.66
CA ALA A 71 11.02 2.88 5.57
C ALA A 71 12.44 2.43 5.96
N ILE A 72 13.39 2.42 5.01
CA ILE A 72 14.82 2.17 5.30
C ILE A 72 15.33 3.20 6.30
N ALA A 73 15.05 4.50 6.10
CA ALA A 73 15.48 5.55 7.00
C ALA A 73 14.89 5.40 8.43
N VAL A 74 13.64 4.94 8.57
CA VAL A 74 13.06 4.59 9.88
C VAL A 74 13.79 3.40 10.48
N ALA A 75 13.98 2.32 9.72
CA ALA A 75 14.64 1.11 10.19
C ALA A 75 16.07 1.40 10.69
N GLU A 76 16.87 2.11 9.92
CA GLU A 76 18.24 2.49 10.27
C GLU A 76 18.31 3.39 11.51
N SER A 77 17.38 4.36 11.64
CA SER A 77 17.35 5.25 12.81
C SER A 77 17.06 4.54 14.14
N LEU A 78 16.50 3.33 14.10
CA LEU A 78 16.11 2.53 15.27
C LEU A 78 16.95 1.27 15.44
N MET A 79 17.75 0.89 14.46
CA MET A 79 18.50 -0.36 14.39
C MET A 79 19.50 -0.55 15.56
N SER A 80 20.05 0.52 16.12
CA SER A 80 20.94 0.47 17.27
C SER A 80 20.26 -0.03 18.55
N ASN A 81 18.93 0.07 18.63
CA ASN A 81 18.16 -0.27 19.84
C ASN A 81 17.15 -1.41 19.62
N LYS A 82 16.84 -1.74 18.36
CA LYS A 82 15.75 -2.64 17.99
C LYS A 82 16.15 -3.55 16.84
N LYS A 83 15.73 -4.83 16.89
CA LYS A 83 15.84 -5.74 15.74
C LYS A 83 14.95 -5.28 14.59
N VAL A 84 15.45 -5.42 13.34
CA VAL A 84 14.71 -4.99 12.16
C VAL A 84 14.19 -6.21 11.38
N TYR A 85 12.89 -6.24 11.15
CA TYR A 85 12.20 -7.24 10.33
C TYR A 85 11.62 -6.59 9.09
N ILE A 86 11.88 -7.19 7.92
CA ILE A 86 11.31 -6.77 6.64
C ILE A 86 10.38 -7.89 6.15
N ILE A 87 9.08 -7.62 6.13
CA ILE A 87 8.06 -8.54 5.63
C ILE A 87 7.68 -8.10 4.22
N THR A 88 7.96 -8.93 3.23
CA THR A 88 7.77 -8.59 1.82
C THR A 88 7.37 -9.83 1.00
N PRO A 89 6.60 -9.67 -0.10
CA PRO A 89 6.46 -10.71 -1.11
C PRO A 89 7.82 -11.17 -1.64
N ALA A 90 7.95 -12.46 -1.96
CA ALA A 90 9.22 -13.03 -2.44
C ALA A 90 9.77 -12.29 -3.67
N SER A 91 8.88 -11.90 -4.59
CA SER A 91 9.21 -11.16 -5.82
C SER A 91 9.78 -9.76 -5.58
N LEU A 92 9.54 -9.14 -4.42
CA LEU A 92 10.00 -7.80 -4.10
C LEU A 92 11.25 -7.76 -3.22
N ARG A 93 11.68 -8.92 -2.68
CA ARG A 93 12.84 -9.00 -1.77
C ARG A 93 14.12 -8.48 -2.41
N ALA A 94 14.42 -8.91 -3.64
CA ALA A 94 15.60 -8.47 -4.37
C ALA A 94 15.58 -6.94 -4.62
N ASN A 95 14.41 -6.42 -5.00
CA ASN A 95 14.23 -4.99 -5.20
C ASN A 95 14.45 -4.19 -3.89
N PHE A 96 13.90 -4.66 -2.76
CA PHE A 96 14.09 -4.01 -1.46
C PHE A 96 15.57 -3.97 -1.06
N LYS A 97 16.31 -5.08 -1.23
CA LYS A 97 17.76 -5.12 -1.01
C LYS A 97 18.52 -4.16 -1.95
N GLY A 98 18.08 -4.05 -3.20
CA GLY A 98 18.62 -3.06 -4.15
C GLY A 98 18.42 -1.62 -3.67
N GLU A 99 17.26 -1.31 -3.08
CA GLU A 99 17.01 0.01 -2.49
C GLU A 99 17.86 0.27 -1.23
N ILE A 100 18.12 -0.76 -0.38
CA ILE A 100 19.08 -0.65 0.76
C ILE A 100 20.48 -0.31 0.22
N ARG A 101 20.95 -1.02 -0.81
CA ARG A 101 22.28 -0.76 -1.43
C ARG A 101 22.38 0.64 -2.04
N LYS A 102 21.29 1.23 -2.43
CA LYS A 102 21.25 2.54 -3.09
C LYS A 102 21.09 3.70 -2.12
N PHE A 103 20.30 3.53 -1.07
CA PHE A 103 19.85 4.62 -0.20
C PHE A 103 20.13 4.40 1.29
N GLY A 104 20.62 3.24 1.68
CA GLY A 104 20.99 2.93 3.05
C GLY A 104 22.36 3.52 3.45
N GLU A 105 22.84 3.09 4.60
CA GLU A 105 24.15 3.49 5.12
C GLU A 105 25.30 3.19 4.11
N PRO A 106 26.40 3.97 4.14
CA PRO A 106 27.52 3.81 3.20
C PRO A 106 28.06 2.37 3.11
N ILE A 107 27.97 1.60 4.19
CA ILE A 107 28.45 0.20 4.26
C ILE A 107 27.70 -0.76 3.32
N TYR A 108 26.53 -0.37 2.80
CA TYR A 108 25.76 -1.19 1.85
C TYR A 108 25.96 -0.77 0.39
N THR A 109 26.61 0.37 0.14
CA THR A 109 26.74 0.95 -1.20
C THR A 109 28.08 0.60 -1.85
N PHE A 110 28.05 0.24 -3.14
CA PHE A 110 29.28 -0.08 -3.87
C PHE A 110 30.17 1.15 -4.12
N GLU A 111 29.58 2.30 -4.37
CA GLU A 111 30.27 3.55 -4.70
C GLU A 111 30.91 4.20 -3.46
N GLN A 112 31.81 3.46 -2.82
CA GLN A 112 32.60 3.88 -1.67
C GLN A 112 34.09 3.61 -1.91
N HIS A 113 34.92 4.19 -1.07
CA HIS A 113 36.33 3.80 -0.99
C HIS A 113 36.47 2.62 -0.03
N TRP A 114 36.85 1.46 -0.55
CA TRP A 114 36.95 0.21 0.19
C TRP A 114 38.39 -0.13 0.51
N GLU A 115 38.72 -0.40 1.77
CA GLU A 115 40.00 -0.88 2.25
C GLU A 115 39.85 -2.24 2.92
N GLU A 116 40.80 -3.16 2.64
CA GLU A 116 40.82 -4.49 3.24
C GLU A 116 41.47 -4.42 4.62
N HIS A 117 40.78 -4.94 5.63
CA HIS A 117 41.24 -5.06 7.01
C HIS A 117 41.41 -6.54 7.38
N LYS A 118 42.65 -6.94 7.76
CA LYS A 118 42.98 -8.32 8.14
C LYS A 118 42.51 -8.61 9.56
N ILE A 119 41.93 -9.80 9.77
CA ILE A 119 41.49 -10.28 11.09
C ILE A 119 42.72 -10.91 11.78
N GLN A 120 43.32 -10.19 12.72
CA GLN A 120 44.49 -10.64 13.47
C GLN A 120 44.23 -10.78 14.97
N SER A 121 43.13 -10.21 15.46
CA SER A 121 42.80 -10.18 16.89
C SER A 121 41.29 -10.39 17.13
N LEU A 122 40.93 -10.59 18.38
CA LEU A 122 39.51 -10.57 18.80
C LEU A 122 38.89 -9.17 18.64
N GLU A 123 39.68 -8.12 18.77
CA GLU A 123 39.25 -6.73 18.59
C GLU A 123 38.82 -6.46 17.13
N ASP A 124 39.54 -7.03 16.16
CA ASP A 124 39.17 -6.95 14.73
C ASP A 124 37.81 -7.64 14.46
N ARG A 125 37.59 -8.79 15.10
CA ARG A 125 36.29 -9.50 15.02
C ARG A 125 35.15 -8.67 15.63
N GLU A 126 35.39 -8.08 16.80
CA GLU A 126 34.38 -7.23 17.43
C GLU A 126 34.08 -5.96 16.59
N LEU A 127 35.10 -5.38 15.99
CA LEU A 127 34.93 -4.28 15.04
C LEU A 127 34.07 -4.70 13.85
N ALA A 128 34.33 -5.84 13.22
CA ALA A 128 33.57 -6.38 12.12
C ALA A 128 32.09 -6.64 12.51
N LYS A 129 31.85 -7.17 13.72
CA LYS A 129 30.48 -7.36 14.26
C LYS A 129 29.75 -6.02 14.45
N THR A 130 30.43 -4.97 14.91
CA THR A 130 29.80 -3.64 15.03
C THR A 130 29.37 -3.07 13.68
N LEU A 131 30.08 -3.46 12.62
CA LEU A 131 29.70 -3.15 11.23
C LEU A 131 28.54 -4.04 10.72
N GLY A 132 28.15 -5.07 11.49
CA GLY A 132 27.03 -5.97 11.14
C GLY A 132 27.46 -7.16 10.26
N ILE A 133 28.75 -7.49 10.22
CA ILE A 133 29.28 -8.68 9.52
C ILE A 133 29.05 -9.90 10.43
N SER A 134 28.54 -11.00 9.86
CA SER A 134 28.20 -12.21 10.62
C SER A 134 29.42 -13.01 11.05
N GLU A 135 29.28 -13.80 12.13
CA GLU A 135 30.32 -14.76 12.55
C GLU A 135 30.64 -15.78 11.45
N ASP A 136 29.58 -16.27 10.77
CA ASP A 136 29.76 -17.25 9.68
C ASP A 136 30.60 -16.69 8.54
N TYR A 137 30.44 -15.40 8.23
CA TYR A 137 31.30 -14.73 7.25
C TYR A 137 32.75 -14.61 7.75
N LEU A 138 32.95 -14.22 9.02
CA LEU A 138 34.25 -14.04 9.63
C LEU A 138 35.03 -15.37 9.79
N ASP A 139 34.33 -16.49 9.99
CA ASP A 139 34.94 -17.81 10.07
C ASP A 139 35.40 -18.33 8.70
N GLY A 140 34.77 -17.89 7.63
CA GLY A 140 35.11 -18.23 6.26
C GLY A 140 36.16 -17.34 5.62
N HIS A 141 36.55 -16.20 6.23
CA HIS A 141 37.41 -15.18 5.62
C HIS A 141 38.51 -14.66 6.57
N ALA A 142 39.72 -14.49 6.07
CA ALA A 142 40.85 -13.94 6.83
C ALA A 142 40.84 -12.41 6.93
N SER A 143 39.92 -11.73 6.24
CA SER A 143 39.81 -10.26 6.20
C SER A 143 38.41 -9.82 5.86
N PHE A 144 38.09 -8.57 6.20
CA PHE A 144 36.84 -7.88 5.80
C PHE A 144 37.16 -6.50 5.23
N PHE A 145 36.18 -5.85 4.64
CA PHE A 145 36.37 -4.54 4.01
C PHE A 145 35.67 -3.45 4.81
N MET A 146 36.34 -2.30 4.92
CA MET A 146 35.79 -1.10 5.56
C MET A 146 35.67 0.03 4.54
N THR A 147 34.66 0.90 4.74
CA THR A 147 34.52 2.11 3.95
C THR A 147 35.32 3.25 4.57
N VAL A 148 36.07 3.98 3.74
CA VAL A 148 36.82 5.16 4.18
C VAL A 148 36.07 6.41 3.81
N LYS A 149 35.74 7.20 4.82
CA LYS A 149 35.04 8.46 4.65
C LYS A 149 35.88 9.50 3.94
N ASP A 150 35.25 10.32 3.10
CA ASP A 150 35.88 11.43 2.37
C ASP A 150 36.98 11.03 1.36
N ALA A 151 37.11 9.74 1.03
CA ALA A 151 37.99 9.24 -0.01
C ALA A 151 37.23 8.96 -1.32
N ALA A 152 37.88 9.12 -2.47
CA ALA A 152 37.25 8.88 -3.77
C ALA A 152 36.85 7.39 -3.92
N PRO A 153 35.66 7.07 -4.45
CA PRO A 153 35.22 5.70 -4.64
C PRO A 153 36.18 4.89 -5.51
N ASN A 154 36.56 3.68 -5.08
CA ASN A 154 37.51 2.82 -5.79
C ASN A 154 36.92 1.48 -6.28
N PHE A 155 35.66 1.16 -5.97
CA PHE A 155 35.05 -0.14 -6.28
C PHE A 155 35.23 -0.56 -7.74
N LYS A 156 35.06 0.35 -8.71
CA LYS A 156 35.18 0.06 -10.15
C LYS A 156 36.60 -0.26 -10.60
N THR A 157 37.60 0.19 -9.86
CA THR A 157 39.03 -0.03 -10.16
C THR A 157 39.60 -1.27 -9.48
N LEU A 158 38.91 -1.87 -8.52
CA LEU A 158 39.32 -3.08 -7.82
C LEU A 158 39.23 -4.32 -8.73
N SER A 159 40.07 -5.34 -8.43
CA SER A 159 40.05 -6.61 -9.16
C SER A 159 38.66 -7.30 -9.07
N PRO A 160 38.30 -8.13 -10.06
CA PRO A 160 37.01 -8.84 -10.04
C PRO A 160 36.79 -9.70 -8.77
N ASP A 161 37.85 -10.31 -8.25
CA ASP A 161 37.79 -11.15 -7.05
C ASP A 161 37.52 -10.34 -5.79
N ILE A 162 38.18 -9.17 -5.66
CA ILE A 162 37.93 -8.25 -4.54
C ILE A 162 36.50 -7.72 -4.61
N ARG A 163 36.02 -7.31 -5.79
CA ARG A 163 34.63 -6.87 -5.97
C ARG A 163 33.64 -7.92 -5.53
N LYS A 164 33.81 -9.19 -5.92
CA LYS A 164 32.93 -10.29 -5.50
C LYS A 164 32.94 -10.49 -3.99
N ARG A 165 34.08 -10.34 -3.33
CA ARG A 165 34.21 -10.44 -1.86
C ARG A 165 33.44 -9.28 -1.18
N ILE A 166 33.58 -8.06 -1.68
CA ILE A 166 32.83 -6.90 -1.17
C ILE A 166 31.33 -7.10 -1.40
N GLU A 167 30.89 -7.60 -2.56
CA GLU A 167 29.50 -7.92 -2.84
C GLU A 167 28.94 -8.96 -1.86
N ALA A 168 29.71 -10.03 -1.58
CA ALA A 168 29.34 -11.06 -0.62
C ALA A 168 29.24 -10.51 0.80
N GLN A 169 30.19 -9.64 1.21
CA GLN A 169 30.15 -9.00 2.52
C GLN A 169 28.95 -8.05 2.67
N ILE A 170 28.65 -7.25 1.66
CA ILE A 170 27.45 -6.37 1.68
C ILE A 170 26.20 -7.21 1.82
N GLU A 171 26.09 -8.32 1.07
CA GLU A 171 24.93 -9.22 1.16
C GLU A 171 24.81 -9.84 2.56
N ASP A 172 25.93 -10.29 3.15
CA ASP A 172 25.98 -10.80 4.52
C ASP A 172 25.55 -9.74 5.53
N THR A 173 26.12 -8.53 5.45
CA THR A 173 25.79 -7.41 6.33
C THR A 173 24.30 -7.04 6.26
N ILE A 174 23.72 -7.00 5.06
CA ILE A 174 22.29 -6.74 4.88
C ILE A 174 21.45 -7.86 5.54
N ASN A 175 21.82 -9.13 5.34
CA ASN A 175 21.08 -10.26 5.91
C ASN A 175 21.20 -10.34 7.45
N THR A 176 22.31 -9.88 8.01
CA THR A 176 22.55 -9.85 9.46
C THR A 176 21.76 -8.74 10.12
N ARG A 177 21.74 -7.55 9.52
CA ARG A 177 21.07 -6.38 10.10
C ARG A 177 19.57 -6.34 9.82
N PHE A 178 19.11 -6.94 8.72
CA PHE A 178 17.71 -6.99 8.31
C PHE A 178 17.24 -8.44 8.21
N THR A 179 16.30 -8.83 9.05
CA THR A 179 15.66 -10.16 8.97
C THR A 179 14.51 -10.13 7.97
N PHE A 180 14.68 -10.82 6.84
CA PHE A 180 13.65 -10.88 5.79
C PHE A 180 12.69 -12.04 6.00
N ILE A 181 11.39 -11.76 6.01
CA ILE A 181 10.30 -12.73 6.06
C ILE A 181 9.50 -12.63 4.75
N ASN A 182 9.47 -13.71 3.97
CA ASN A 182 8.66 -13.76 2.76
C ASN A 182 7.19 -14.00 3.12
N SER A 183 6.36 -13.00 2.90
CA SER A 183 4.93 -13.08 3.21
C SER A 183 4.22 -14.20 2.43
N ASP A 184 4.56 -14.42 1.16
CA ASP A 184 3.90 -15.44 0.32
C ASP A 184 4.41 -16.87 0.58
N GLY A 185 5.60 -17.00 1.13
CA GLY A 185 6.26 -18.28 1.42
C GLY A 185 5.83 -18.94 2.74
N LEU A 186 4.93 -18.34 3.51
CA LEU A 186 4.46 -18.91 4.77
C LEU A 186 3.48 -20.07 4.51
N SER A 187 3.84 -21.24 4.99
CA SER A 187 3.06 -22.49 4.90
C SER A 187 2.94 -23.17 6.26
N LYS A 188 2.02 -24.10 6.42
CA LYS A 188 1.89 -24.91 7.65
C LYS A 188 3.17 -25.69 7.98
N LEU A 189 3.99 -26.01 6.98
CA LEU A 189 5.23 -26.78 7.18
C LEU A 189 6.40 -25.94 7.71
N ASN A 190 6.41 -24.61 7.48
CA ASN A 190 7.54 -23.77 7.82
C ASN A 190 7.22 -22.67 8.85
N ILE A 191 5.94 -22.48 9.18
CA ILE A 191 5.48 -21.35 10.02
C ILE A 191 6.16 -21.35 11.38
N ASP A 192 6.31 -22.51 12.05
CA ASP A 192 6.89 -22.58 13.38
C ASP A 192 8.40 -22.32 13.40
N ARG A 193 9.08 -22.62 12.28
CA ARG A 193 10.49 -22.27 12.10
C ARG A 193 10.68 -20.77 11.85
N ILE A 194 9.78 -20.15 11.08
CA ILE A 194 9.87 -18.73 10.72
C ILE A 194 9.36 -17.83 11.85
N LEU A 195 8.32 -18.29 12.57
CA LEU A 195 7.72 -17.61 13.71
C LEU A 195 7.86 -18.47 14.98
N PRO A 196 9.07 -18.58 15.54
CA PRO A 196 9.37 -19.53 16.63
C PRO A 196 8.76 -19.11 17.96
N SER A 197 8.39 -17.84 18.15
CA SER A 197 7.86 -17.30 19.40
C SER A 197 6.86 -16.19 19.15
N GLU A 198 5.79 -16.16 19.96
CA GLU A 198 4.80 -15.06 19.95
C GLU A 198 5.42 -13.70 20.24
N ARG A 199 6.54 -13.67 20.96
CA ARG A 199 7.26 -12.45 21.37
C ARG A 199 8.41 -12.08 20.45
N MET A 200 8.56 -12.73 19.28
CA MET A 200 9.70 -12.47 18.40
C MET A 200 9.75 -11.02 17.88
N PHE A 201 8.60 -10.35 17.82
CA PHE A 201 8.50 -8.96 17.38
C PHE A 201 8.50 -7.94 18.52
N ASP A 202 8.59 -8.38 19.78
CA ASP A 202 8.77 -7.45 20.90
C ASP A 202 10.08 -6.67 20.72
N ASP A 203 10.11 -5.41 21.13
CA ASP A 203 11.28 -4.52 21.05
C ASP A 203 11.91 -4.45 19.64
N SER A 204 11.10 -4.50 18.59
CA SER A 204 11.55 -4.52 17.18
C SER A 204 11.04 -3.36 16.35
N VAL A 205 11.62 -3.23 15.14
CA VAL A 205 11.08 -2.43 14.04
C VAL A 205 10.63 -3.37 12.94
N VAL A 206 9.41 -3.23 12.49
CA VAL A 206 8.84 -4.05 11.42
C VAL A 206 8.45 -3.16 10.24
N VAL A 207 8.96 -3.50 9.06
CA VAL A 207 8.54 -2.90 7.79
C VAL A 207 7.75 -3.93 7.00
N ILE A 208 6.54 -3.57 6.57
CA ILE A 208 5.71 -4.43 5.72
C ILE A 208 5.56 -3.79 4.35
N GLU A 209 6.19 -4.38 3.33
CA GLU A 209 6.05 -3.97 1.93
C GLU A 209 4.77 -4.55 1.35
N GLU A 210 4.02 -3.74 0.58
CA GLU A 210 2.71 -4.09 0.03
C GLU A 210 1.78 -4.69 1.10
N ALA A 211 1.62 -3.96 2.20
CA ALA A 211 0.90 -4.40 3.41
C ALA A 211 -0.52 -4.91 3.12
N HIS A 212 -1.16 -4.41 2.05
CA HIS A 212 -2.46 -4.87 1.61
C HIS A 212 -2.52 -6.36 1.25
N ASN A 213 -1.41 -6.97 0.79
CA ASN A 213 -1.35 -8.41 0.50
C ASN A 213 -1.44 -9.26 1.77
N LEU A 214 -0.76 -8.82 2.84
CA LEU A 214 -0.87 -9.47 4.14
C LEU A 214 -2.30 -9.34 4.68
N ILE A 215 -2.85 -8.13 4.69
CA ILE A 215 -4.19 -7.84 5.23
C ILE A 215 -5.28 -8.60 4.47
N GLY A 216 -5.25 -8.60 3.13
CA GLY A 216 -6.19 -9.36 2.31
C GLY A 216 -6.11 -10.87 2.58
N SER A 217 -4.91 -11.39 2.86
CA SER A 217 -4.73 -12.81 3.21
C SER A 217 -5.23 -13.14 4.62
N VAL A 218 -5.09 -12.21 5.58
CA VAL A 218 -5.64 -12.32 6.94
C VAL A 218 -7.18 -12.35 6.86
N PHE A 219 -7.73 -11.45 6.09
CA PHE A 219 -9.17 -11.35 5.89
C PHE A 219 -9.77 -12.64 5.32
N ASN A 220 -9.06 -13.32 4.42
CA ASN A 220 -9.46 -14.62 3.86
C ASN A 220 -9.13 -15.80 4.79
N GLU A 221 -8.92 -15.54 6.08
CA GLU A 221 -8.73 -16.53 7.15
C GLU A 221 -7.61 -17.57 6.86
N ARG A 222 -6.58 -17.17 6.15
CA ARG A 222 -5.40 -18.01 5.93
C ARG A 222 -4.65 -18.16 7.25
N GLU A 223 -4.76 -19.31 7.88
CA GLU A 223 -4.26 -19.64 9.22
C GLU A 223 -2.82 -19.15 9.49
N THR A 224 -1.91 -19.35 8.53
CA THR A 224 -0.51 -18.91 8.65
C THR A 224 -0.35 -17.38 8.67
N LYS A 225 -1.21 -16.67 7.96
CA LYS A 225 -1.21 -15.19 7.92
C LYS A 225 -1.87 -14.61 9.15
N MET A 226 -2.92 -15.27 9.66
CA MET A 226 -3.55 -14.94 10.93
C MET A 226 -2.54 -15.02 12.08
N LYS A 227 -1.76 -16.11 12.15
CA LYS A 227 -0.70 -16.27 13.15
C LYS A 227 0.34 -15.13 13.08
N LEU A 228 0.82 -14.78 11.88
CA LEU A 228 1.74 -13.65 11.71
C LEU A 228 1.10 -12.32 12.15
N TYR A 229 -0.16 -12.08 11.77
CA TYR A 229 -0.89 -10.87 12.15
C TYR A 229 -1.04 -10.77 13.68
N ASP A 230 -1.44 -11.86 14.35
CA ASP A 230 -1.63 -11.89 15.80
C ASP A 230 -0.33 -11.62 16.57
N TYR A 231 0.79 -12.18 16.10
CA TYR A 231 2.10 -11.92 16.72
C TYR A 231 2.51 -10.45 16.56
N LEU A 232 2.30 -9.87 15.38
CA LEU A 232 2.55 -8.45 15.13
C LEU A 232 1.59 -7.54 15.93
N TYR A 233 0.30 -7.89 15.98
CA TYR A 233 -0.70 -7.10 16.69
C TYR A 233 -0.40 -6.99 18.18
N ARG A 234 -0.02 -8.12 18.81
CA ARG A 234 0.26 -8.21 20.26
C ARG A 234 1.66 -7.79 20.65
N ALA A 235 2.57 -7.60 19.71
CA ALA A 235 3.97 -7.27 20.00
C ALA A 235 4.11 -5.99 20.83
N LYS A 236 4.89 -6.06 21.91
CA LYS A 236 5.12 -4.95 22.85
C LYS A 236 6.32 -4.11 22.43
N ASN A 237 6.25 -2.80 22.64
CA ASN A 237 7.30 -1.84 22.30
C ASN A 237 7.82 -1.93 20.85
N MET A 238 6.97 -2.37 19.92
CA MET A 238 7.28 -2.49 18.50
C MET A 238 7.01 -1.16 17.79
N LYS A 239 7.86 -0.81 16.79
CA LYS A 239 7.57 0.21 15.78
C LYS A 239 7.24 -0.47 14.46
N ILE A 240 6.18 -0.04 13.77
CA ILE A 240 5.74 -0.70 12.54
C ILE A 240 5.46 0.32 11.43
N VAL A 241 6.00 0.03 10.24
CA VAL A 241 5.78 0.84 9.03
C VAL A 241 5.15 -0.04 7.96
N CYS A 242 3.95 0.31 7.54
CA CYS A 242 3.26 -0.36 6.44
C CYS A 242 3.37 0.48 5.17
N LEU A 243 3.85 -0.12 4.08
CA LEU A 243 3.95 0.52 2.77
C LEU A 243 2.82 0.03 1.87
N SER A 244 2.03 0.94 1.36
CA SER A 244 1.03 0.61 0.34
C SER A 244 0.62 1.86 -0.45
N GLY A 245 0.56 1.71 -1.78
CA GLY A 245 -0.09 2.69 -2.66
C GLY A 245 -1.61 2.49 -2.75
N THR A 246 -2.10 1.33 -2.29
CA THR A 246 -3.51 0.90 -2.33
C THR A 246 -3.84 0.16 -1.04
N PRO A 247 -4.06 0.86 0.08
CA PRO A 247 -4.17 0.24 1.41
C PRO A 247 -5.39 -0.65 1.60
N THR A 248 -6.39 -0.53 0.75
CA THR A 248 -7.60 -1.37 0.71
C THR A 248 -7.79 -1.91 -0.69
N ILE A 249 -7.97 -3.20 -0.84
CA ILE A 249 -8.03 -3.86 -2.15
C ILE A 249 -9.40 -4.45 -2.43
N ASN A 250 -9.91 -5.30 -1.54
CA ASN A 250 -11.07 -6.12 -1.81
C ASN A 250 -12.31 -5.65 -1.08
N ARG A 251 -12.17 -5.33 0.20
CA ARG A 251 -13.30 -4.97 1.05
C ARG A 251 -12.97 -3.74 1.89
N PRO A 252 -13.96 -2.87 2.11
CA PRO A 252 -13.75 -1.67 2.92
C PRO A 252 -13.23 -1.96 4.32
N GLN A 253 -13.63 -3.08 4.91
CA GLN A 253 -13.27 -3.54 6.24
C GLN A 253 -11.77 -3.91 6.37
N GLU A 254 -11.06 -4.21 5.29
CA GLU A 254 -9.60 -4.46 5.35
C GLU A 254 -8.86 -3.32 6.05
N ILE A 255 -9.40 -2.10 5.98
CA ILE A 255 -8.84 -0.93 6.67
C ILE A 255 -8.83 -1.11 8.19
N ALA A 256 -9.82 -1.81 8.78
CA ALA A 256 -9.87 -2.04 10.22
C ALA A 256 -8.70 -2.90 10.67
N PHE A 257 -8.42 -4.00 9.99
CA PHE A 257 -7.26 -4.85 10.29
C PHE A 257 -5.95 -4.07 10.19
N LEU A 258 -5.78 -3.27 9.13
CA LEU A 258 -4.58 -2.46 8.95
C LEU A 258 -4.41 -1.41 10.05
N MET A 259 -5.46 -0.67 10.37
CA MET A 259 -5.40 0.40 11.37
C MET A 259 -5.23 -0.16 12.79
N ASN A 260 -5.89 -1.29 13.09
CA ASN A 260 -5.71 -1.99 14.37
C ASN A 260 -4.27 -2.53 14.52
N LEU A 261 -3.68 -3.07 13.47
CA LEU A 261 -2.27 -3.49 13.46
C LEU A 261 -1.32 -2.34 13.79
N LEU A 262 -1.53 -1.17 13.17
CA LEU A 262 -0.71 0.03 13.38
C LEU A 262 -0.89 0.63 14.77
N ARG A 263 -2.13 0.65 15.28
CA ARG A 263 -2.45 1.14 16.63
C ARG A 263 -1.95 0.21 17.71
N GLY A 264 -2.04 -1.11 17.48
CA GLY A 264 -1.94 -2.15 18.49
C GLY A 264 -3.18 -2.23 19.38
N PRO A 265 -3.24 -3.21 20.29
CA PRO A 265 -4.35 -3.36 21.22
C PRO A 265 -4.42 -2.15 22.17
N ILE A 266 -5.64 -1.61 22.35
CA ILE A 266 -5.90 -0.59 23.37
C ILE A 266 -6.29 -1.34 24.63
N GLU A 267 -5.31 -1.59 25.50
CA GLU A 267 -5.55 -2.29 26.77
C GLU A 267 -6.32 -1.39 27.72
N ARG A 268 -7.50 -1.85 28.16
CA ARG A 268 -8.31 -1.20 29.19
C ARG A 268 -8.55 -2.15 30.34
N VAL A 269 -8.17 -1.73 31.54
CA VAL A 269 -8.47 -2.48 32.78
C VAL A 269 -9.68 -1.90 33.49
N SER A 270 -10.59 -2.77 33.87
CA SER A 270 -11.75 -2.45 34.71
C SER A 270 -11.45 -2.84 36.13
N VAL A 271 -11.43 -1.88 37.05
CA VAL A 271 -11.13 -2.05 38.49
C VAL A 271 -12.40 -1.80 39.28
N PRO A 272 -13.12 -2.86 39.73
CA PRO A 272 -14.33 -2.71 40.54
C PRO A 272 -14.02 -2.22 41.94
N THR A 273 -15.01 -1.59 42.60
CA THR A 273 -14.96 -1.18 43.99
C THR A 273 -15.91 -2.02 44.84
N LYS A 274 -15.51 -2.41 46.07
CA LYS A 274 -16.31 -3.23 47.01
C LYS A 274 -17.33 -2.42 47.80
N SER A 275 -17.08 -1.13 47.95
CA SER A 275 -17.78 -0.32 48.94
C SER A 275 -19.06 0.35 48.44
N ALA A 276 -20.00 0.60 49.37
CA ALA A 276 -21.24 1.30 49.13
C ALA A 276 -21.15 2.84 49.34
N ILE A 277 -20.02 3.35 49.87
CA ILE A 277 -19.83 4.77 50.13
C ILE A 277 -19.59 5.49 48.82
N THR A 278 -20.31 6.56 48.55
CA THR A 278 -20.16 7.38 47.37
C THR A 278 -19.31 8.61 47.67
N TRP A 279 -18.11 8.63 47.15
CA TRP A 279 -17.29 9.83 47.04
C TRP A 279 -17.68 10.61 45.78
N ASP A 280 -17.28 11.87 45.70
CA ASP A 280 -17.39 12.67 44.46
C ASP A 280 -16.58 12.00 43.35
N GLU A 281 -17.27 11.64 42.25
CA GLU A 281 -16.67 11.02 41.07
C GLU A 281 -15.54 11.85 40.49
N ALA A 282 -15.68 13.20 40.48
CA ALA A 282 -14.67 14.10 39.97
C ALA A 282 -13.38 14.04 40.80
N MET A 283 -13.51 13.92 42.14
CA MET A 283 -12.33 13.78 43.03
C MET A 283 -11.62 12.43 42.86
N MET A 284 -12.39 11.34 42.75
CA MET A 284 -11.82 10.00 42.53
C MET A 284 -11.12 9.91 41.17
N THR A 285 -11.75 10.41 40.11
CA THR A 285 -11.13 10.40 38.78
C THR A 285 -9.93 11.33 38.69
N ALA A 286 -9.93 12.46 39.40
CA ALA A 286 -8.80 13.38 39.47
C ALA A 286 -7.56 12.74 40.10
N PHE A 287 -7.73 11.78 41.05
CA PHE A 287 -6.61 11.01 41.59
C PHE A 287 -5.87 10.27 40.46
N PHE A 288 -6.59 9.49 39.65
CA PHE A 288 -5.97 8.73 38.57
C PHE A 288 -5.41 9.65 37.49
N ARG A 289 -6.03 10.80 37.19
CA ARG A 289 -5.51 11.77 36.21
C ARG A 289 -4.17 12.38 36.60
N GLN A 290 -3.82 12.39 37.89
CA GLN A 290 -2.53 12.88 38.37
C GLN A 290 -1.41 11.85 38.28
N LEU A 291 -1.74 10.56 38.07
CA LEU A 291 -0.74 9.53 37.91
C LEU A 291 -0.02 9.65 36.58
N LYS A 292 1.30 9.50 36.60
CA LYS A 292 2.16 9.76 35.44
C LYS A 292 1.98 8.79 34.29
N ASP A 293 1.45 7.63 34.53
CA ASP A 293 1.31 6.51 33.60
C ASP A 293 -0.13 6.24 33.13
N VAL A 294 -1.12 6.88 33.72
CA VAL A 294 -2.53 6.78 33.33
C VAL A 294 -2.78 7.66 32.09
N ASP A 295 -3.39 7.10 31.06
CA ASP A 295 -3.82 7.85 29.88
C ASP A 295 -5.26 8.36 30.02
N THR A 296 -6.22 7.44 30.20
CA THR A 296 -7.63 7.80 30.39
C THR A 296 -8.19 7.15 31.64
N VAL A 297 -9.14 7.82 32.27
CA VAL A 297 -9.93 7.29 33.37
C VAL A 297 -11.39 7.61 33.17
N GLU A 298 -12.25 6.61 33.28
CA GLU A 298 -13.69 6.75 33.32
C GLU A 298 -14.23 5.96 34.52
N TYR A 299 -15.26 6.50 35.20
CA TYR A 299 -15.95 5.77 36.28
C TYR A 299 -17.37 5.43 35.84
N ASN A 300 -17.72 4.18 35.97
CA ASN A 300 -19.09 3.72 35.77
C ASN A 300 -19.80 3.61 37.15
N SER A 301 -20.63 4.58 37.45
CA SER A 301 -21.33 4.65 38.76
C SER A 301 -22.30 3.50 38.98
N VAL A 302 -22.93 2.96 37.93
CA VAL A 302 -23.86 1.82 38.01
C VAL A 302 -23.12 0.53 38.38
N ARG A 303 -21.97 0.31 37.72
CA ARG A 303 -21.15 -0.90 38.01
C ARG A 303 -20.10 -0.65 39.10
N ARG A 304 -19.98 0.56 39.58
CA ARG A 304 -18.96 0.98 40.57
C ARG A 304 -17.55 0.57 40.15
N THR A 305 -17.18 0.87 38.90
CA THR A 305 -15.96 0.36 38.28
C THR A 305 -15.18 1.50 37.62
N PHE A 306 -13.90 1.62 37.90
CA PHE A 306 -12.98 2.47 37.16
C PHE A 306 -12.52 1.73 35.90
N MET A 307 -12.53 2.42 34.81
CA MET A 307 -12.01 1.95 33.50
C MET A 307 -10.79 2.78 33.15
N LEU A 308 -9.64 2.15 33.10
CA LEU A 308 -8.34 2.84 32.98
C LEU A 308 -7.59 2.33 31.75
N THR A 309 -6.96 3.26 31.05
CA THR A 309 -5.94 2.96 30.04
C THR A 309 -4.62 3.62 30.46
N ARG A 310 -3.51 3.08 29.96
CA ARG A 310 -2.17 3.58 30.33
C ARG A 310 -1.45 4.24 29.14
N ASN A 311 -0.47 5.09 29.47
CA ASN A 311 0.45 5.63 28.48
C ASN A 311 1.25 4.52 27.77
N PRO A 312 1.78 4.77 26.57
CA PRO A 312 2.74 3.87 25.95
C PRO A 312 3.94 3.58 26.89
N PRO A 313 4.59 2.42 26.77
CA PRO A 313 5.75 2.07 27.59
C PRO A 313 6.85 3.15 27.53
N ASN A 314 7.45 3.47 28.66
CA ASN A 314 8.47 4.50 28.85
C ASN A 314 8.00 5.95 28.61
N PHE A 315 6.68 6.20 28.63
CA PHE A 315 6.15 7.57 28.53
C PHE A 315 5.43 8.00 29.80
N GLU A 316 5.87 9.10 30.39
CA GLU A 316 5.23 9.73 31.53
C GLU A 316 4.43 10.97 31.12
N SER A 317 3.32 11.23 31.82
CA SER A 317 2.49 12.42 31.63
C SER A 317 3.23 13.66 32.10
N VAL A 318 3.10 14.76 31.33
CA VAL A 318 3.66 16.08 31.66
C VAL A 318 2.52 17.03 32.00
N TYR A 319 2.67 17.74 33.11
CA TYR A 319 1.67 18.66 33.65
C TYR A 319 2.18 20.11 33.60
N ASN A 320 1.27 21.06 33.42
CA ASN A 320 1.58 22.47 33.55
C ASN A 320 1.57 22.92 35.04
N GLU A 321 1.86 24.19 35.27
CA GLU A 321 1.86 24.78 36.62
C GLU A 321 0.49 24.72 37.35
N LYS A 322 -0.60 24.52 36.60
CA LYS A 322 -1.95 24.39 37.13
C LYS A 322 -2.33 22.91 37.42
N GLY A 323 -1.41 21.98 37.22
CA GLY A 323 -1.68 20.54 37.34
C GLY A 323 -2.49 19.93 36.20
N GLU A 324 -2.69 20.64 35.11
CA GLU A 324 -3.37 20.10 33.89
C GLU A 324 -2.35 19.36 33.04
N ARG A 325 -2.72 18.16 32.58
CA ARG A 325 -1.88 17.37 31.69
C ARG A 325 -1.80 18.03 30.32
N ILE A 326 -0.58 18.23 29.80
CA ILE A 326 -0.34 18.89 28.53
C ILE A 326 0.22 17.97 27.43
N ALA A 327 0.92 16.89 27.79
CA ALA A 327 1.59 15.98 26.87
C ALA A 327 2.07 14.72 27.58
N VAL A 328 2.77 13.86 26.85
CA VAL A 328 3.62 12.78 27.38
C VAL A 328 5.06 12.99 26.94
N LYS A 329 6.01 12.52 27.75
CA LYS A 329 7.45 12.62 27.49
C LYS A 329 8.11 11.25 27.64
N TYR A 330 9.02 10.93 26.75
CA TYR A 330 9.86 9.74 26.84
C TYR A 330 10.82 9.85 28.05
N ASN A 331 10.84 8.81 28.86
CA ASN A 331 11.77 8.66 29.96
C ASN A 331 12.26 7.22 30.01
N LYS A 332 13.53 6.99 29.65
CA LYS A 332 14.12 5.65 29.56
C LYS A 332 14.08 4.90 30.92
N ASP A 333 14.14 5.65 32.01
CA ASP A 333 14.18 5.07 33.36
C ASP A 333 12.78 4.86 33.95
N PHE A 334 11.75 5.41 33.31
CA PHE A 334 10.35 5.23 33.70
C PHE A 334 9.83 3.89 33.22
N LYS A 335 9.75 2.93 34.12
CA LYS A 335 9.25 1.57 33.85
C LYS A 335 7.84 1.41 34.37
N GLN A 336 6.96 0.96 33.51
CA GLN A 336 5.63 0.48 33.88
C GLN A 336 5.67 -1.03 34.04
N ASP A 337 4.82 -1.57 34.94
CA ASP A 337 4.67 -3.03 35.02
C ASP A 337 4.13 -3.55 33.66
N PRO A 338 4.74 -4.59 33.09
CA PRO A 338 4.28 -5.15 31.80
C PRO A 338 2.89 -5.75 31.89
N ASP A 339 2.48 -6.26 33.09
CA ASP A 339 1.11 -6.75 33.30
C ASP A 339 0.20 -5.60 33.74
N ILE A 340 -0.91 -5.40 33.01
CA ILE A 340 -1.82 -4.28 33.26
C ILE A 340 -2.61 -4.42 34.56
N LYS A 341 -2.84 -5.64 35.09
CA LYS A 341 -3.54 -5.84 36.33
C LYS A 341 -2.61 -5.51 37.50
N THR A 342 -1.38 -5.99 37.45
CA THR A 342 -0.34 -5.67 38.46
C THR A 342 -0.08 -4.16 38.47
N TRP A 343 0.02 -3.54 37.29
CA TRP A 343 0.09 -2.08 37.16
C TRP A 343 -1.10 -1.38 37.81
N ALA A 344 -2.33 -1.86 37.57
CA ALA A 344 -3.55 -1.29 38.16
C ALA A 344 -3.66 -1.47 39.67
N SER A 345 -2.98 -2.47 40.25
CA SER A 345 -2.93 -2.71 41.69
C SER A 345 -1.88 -1.85 42.40
N SER A 346 -0.90 -1.31 41.66
CA SER A 346 0.25 -0.62 42.28
C SER A 346 -0.13 0.61 43.13
N TRP A 347 -1.24 1.28 42.82
CA TRP A 347 -1.72 2.47 43.54
C TRP A 347 -2.95 2.20 44.44
N LYS A 348 -3.32 0.95 44.62
CA LYS A 348 -4.47 0.55 45.44
C LYS A 348 -4.37 1.14 46.88
N THR A 349 -3.26 0.94 47.55
CA THR A 349 -3.04 1.42 48.92
C THR A 349 -3.11 2.96 49.01
N GLU A 350 -2.53 3.68 48.04
CA GLU A 350 -2.56 5.14 48.00
C GLU A 350 -3.98 5.67 47.79
N PHE A 351 -4.72 5.04 46.85
CA PHE A 351 -6.12 5.36 46.58
C PHE A 351 -7.01 5.16 47.81
N GLU A 352 -6.93 3.98 48.47
CA GLU A 352 -7.74 3.61 49.61
C GLU A 352 -7.41 4.50 50.82
N THR A 353 -6.15 4.93 50.98
CA THR A 353 -5.73 5.91 52.01
C THR A 353 -6.36 7.28 51.77
N LYS A 354 -6.40 7.72 50.49
CA LYS A 354 -6.96 9.03 50.10
C LYS A 354 -8.48 9.07 50.17
N PHE A 355 -9.15 7.95 49.92
CA PHE A 355 -10.60 7.79 49.91
C PHE A 355 -11.04 6.72 50.92
N PRO A 356 -10.98 7.02 52.26
CA PRO A 356 -11.36 6.07 53.27
C PRO A 356 -12.78 5.56 53.11
N GLY A 357 -12.92 4.24 53.24
CA GLY A 357 -14.20 3.54 53.08
C GLY A 357 -14.52 3.09 51.65
N ILE A 358 -13.63 3.34 50.69
CA ILE A 358 -13.66 2.70 49.38
C ILE A 358 -12.52 1.69 49.30
N GLU A 359 -12.81 0.45 49.00
CA GLU A 359 -11.84 -0.61 48.73
C GLU A 359 -11.90 -0.98 47.25
N LEU A 360 -10.74 -1.02 46.60
CA LEU A 360 -10.62 -1.56 45.23
C LEU A 360 -10.57 -3.12 45.31
N GLU A 361 -11.19 -3.75 44.32
CA GLU A 361 -11.09 -5.21 44.19
C GLU A 361 -9.67 -5.65 43.81
N ASP A 362 -9.39 -6.92 44.13
CA ASP A 362 -8.09 -7.51 43.81
C ASP A 362 -7.97 -7.86 42.33
N GLU A 363 -6.74 -8.10 41.85
CA GLU A 363 -6.39 -8.39 40.45
C GLU A 363 -7.24 -9.50 39.81
N LEU A 364 -7.66 -10.51 40.62
CA LEU A 364 -8.48 -11.62 40.15
C LEU A 364 -9.86 -11.19 39.66
N LYS A 365 -10.40 -10.08 40.18
CA LYS A 365 -11.69 -9.53 39.77
C LYS A 365 -11.57 -8.43 38.71
N MET A 366 -10.36 -7.98 38.42
CA MET A 366 -10.11 -7.02 37.36
C MET A 366 -10.31 -7.68 36.00
N VAL A 367 -11.01 -7.00 35.14
CA VAL A 367 -11.24 -7.44 33.75
C VAL A 367 -10.38 -6.61 32.81
N VAL A 368 -9.62 -7.26 31.95
CA VAL A 368 -8.83 -6.61 30.89
C VAL A 368 -9.53 -6.81 29.56
N GLU A 369 -9.76 -5.73 28.87
CA GLU A 369 -10.29 -5.72 27.51
C GLU A 369 -9.21 -5.20 26.56
N ASN A 370 -8.99 -5.89 25.44
CA ASN A 370 -8.21 -5.39 24.30
C ASN A 370 -9.18 -4.80 23.29
N LEU A 371 -9.24 -3.48 23.25
CA LEU A 371 -10.15 -2.74 22.37
C LEU A 371 -9.49 -2.45 21.02
N GLU A 372 -10.31 -2.47 20.01
CA GLU A 372 -9.91 -2.12 18.63
C GLU A 372 -10.21 -0.66 18.33
N CYS A 373 -9.44 -0.02 17.44
CA CYS A 373 -9.75 1.32 17.01
C CYS A 373 -10.86 1.35 15.93
N LEU A 374 -10.96 0.31 15.11
CA LEU A 374 -12.05 0.07 14.15
C LEU A 374 -12.54 -1.37 14.28
N PRO A 375 -13.85 -1.65 14.10
CA PRO A 375 -14.39 -3.00 14.21
C PRO A 375 -13.89 -3.91 13.10
N THR A 376 -13.41 -5.10 13.47
CA THR A 376 -12.97 -6.14 12.53
C THR A 376 -14.12 -7.04 12.09
N ASP A 377 -15.26 -7.07 12.81
CA ASP A 377 -16.46 -7.75 12.36
C ASP A 377 -17.05 -7.07 11.11
N PHE A 378 -17.42 -7.88 10.11
CA PHE A 378 -17.90 -7.38 8.82
C PHE A 378 -19.22 -6.61 8.92
N GLU A 379 -20.20 -7.19 9.62
CA GLU A 379 -21.52 -6.57 9.74
C GLU A 379 -21.45 -5.29 10.57
N GLU A 380 -20.71 -5.32 11.66
CA GLU A 380 -20.49 -4.17 12.51
C GLU A 380 -19.78 -3.03 11.76
N PHE A 381 -18.74 -3.34 10.98
CA PHE A 381 -18.05 -2.35 10.15
C PHE A 381 -18.97 -1.74 9.10
N MET A 382 -19.68 -2.60 8.35
CA MET A 382 -20.59 -2.14 7.29
C MET A 382 -21.73 -1.30 7.86
N ASN A 383 -22.35 -1.77 8.95
CA ASN A 383 -23.44 -1.05 9.62
C ASN A 383 -22.99 0.28 10.23
N THR A 384 -21.72 0.39 10.64
CA THR A 384 -21.19 1.62 11.26
C THR A 384 -20.70 2.62 10.21
N PHE A 385 -20.03 2.16 9.16
CA PHE A 385 -19.25 3.04 8.29
C PHE A 385 -19.68 3.07 6.82
N VAL A 386 -20.55 2.18 6.36
CA VAL A 386 -20.92 2.13 4.94
C VAL A 386 -22.41 2.39 4.76
N ASP A 387 -22.74 3.25 3.80
CA ASP A 387 -24.10 3.52 3.36
C ASP A 387 -24.16 3.58 1.83
N GLY A 388 -24.73 2.56 1.22
CA GLY A 388 -24.72 2.39 -0.23
C GLY A 388 -23.28 2.34 -0.80
N LEU A 389 -22.93 3.34 -1.58
CA LEU A 389 -21.59 3.48 -2.20
C LEU A 389 -20.70 4.53 -1.50
N LYS A 390 -21.09 5.01 -0.32
CA LYS A 390 -20.41 6.09 0.40
C LYS A 390 -20.03 5.65 1.81
N ILE A 391 -19.05 6.33 2.37
CA ILE A 391 -18.71 6.19 3.78
C ILE A 391 -19.59 7.14 4.59
N LYS A 392 -20.33 6.60 5.55
CA LYS A 392 -20.97 7.34 6.63
C LYS A 392 -20.06 7.42 7.85
N ASN A 393 -20.35 8.29 8.79
CA ASN A 393 -19.54 8.50 10.00
C ASN A 393 -18.03 8.70 9.70
N ALA A 394 -17.72 9.36 8.56
CA ALA A 394 -16.35 9.59 8.10
C ALA A 394 -15.50 10.31 9.14
N LEU A 395 -16.09 11.18 9.93
CA LEU A 395 -15.43 11.93 10.99
C LEU A 395 -15.03 11.05 12.14
N MET A 396 -15.92 10.19 12.61
CA MET A 396 -15.63 9.21 13.64
C MET A 396 -14.48 8.29 13.17
N MET A 397 -14.54 7.77 11.95
CA MET A 397 -13.46 6.97 11.37
C MET A 397 -12.14 7.74 11.36
N GLY A 398 -12.13 8.97 10.84
CA GLY A 398 -10.92 9.80 10.78
C GLY A 398 -10.30 10.08 12.14
N ARG A 399 -11.12 10.28 13.19
CA ARG A 399 -10.63 10.47 14.56
C ARG A 399 -9.94 9.23 15.10
N ARG A 400 -10.48 8.06 14.81
CA ARG A 400 -9.94 6.78 15.27
C ARG A 400 -8.65 6.39 14.59
N ILE A 401 -8.49 6.74 13.32
CA ILE A 401 -7.26 6.50 12.54
C ILE A 401 -6.25 7.64 12.63
N GLN A 402 -6.56 8.71 13.37
CA GLN A 402 -5.66 9.84 13.60
C GLN A 402 -4.31 9.34 14.13
N GLY A 403 -3.20 9.82 13.53
CA GLY A 403 -1.86 9.40 13.90
C GLY A 403 -1.35 8.12 13.23
N LEU A 404 -2.14 7.48 12.35
CA LEU A 404 -1.79 6.18 11.73
C LEU A 404 -1.46 6.27 10.25
N VAL A 405 -1.69 7.40 9.60
CA VAL A 405 -1.50 7.56 8.15
C VAL A 405 -0.60 8.77 7.87
N SER A 406 0.39 8.60 7.02
CA SER A 406 1.12 9.68 6.35
C SER A 406 0.71 9.67 4.87
N TYR A 407 0.33 10.81 4.33
CA TYR A 407 -0.08 10.94 2.95
C TYR A 407 0.75 11.98 2.21
N PHE A 408 1.38 11.54 1.15
CA PHE A 408 2.08 12.40 0.21
C PHE A 408 1.68 12.05 -1.21
N ARG A 409 1.24 13.06 -1.98
CA ARG A 409 0.72 12.86 -3.35
C ARG A 409 1.70 12.14 -4.27
N GLY A 410 3.00 12.24 -4.00
CA GLY A 410 4.06 11.69 -4.83
C GLY A 410 4.78 12.75 -5.64
N ALA A 411 5.47 12.32 -6.67
CA ALA A 411 6.31 13.17 -7.49
C ALA A 411 5.53 14.23 -8.27
N ASP A 412 6.26 15.26 -8.67
CA ASP A 412 5.76 16.32 -9.55
C ASP A 412 5.11 15.71 -10.81
N GLU A 413 3.89 16.13 -11.10
CA GLU A 413 3.14 15.67 -12.30
C GLU A 413 3.92 15.89 -13.60
N ARG A 414 4.82 16.87 -13.63
CA ARG A 414 5.70 17.15 -14.78
C ARG A 414 6.67 15.98 -15.08
N MET A 415 6.95 15.14 -14.08
CA MET A 415 7.81 13.95 -14.22
C MET A 415 7.04 12.68 -14.58
N LEU A 416 5.72 12.73 -14.60
CA LEU A 416 4.85 11.65 -15.03
C LEU A 416 4.41 11.89 -16.49
N PRO A 417 4.24 10.82 -17.31
CA PRO A 417 3.59 10.97 -18.59
C PRO A 417 2.12 11.38 -18.42
N LYS A 418 1.63 12.25 -19.28
CA LYS A 418 0.24 12.68 -19.27
C LYS A 418 -0.65 11.54 -19.77
N ARG A 419 -1.66 11.19 -18.99
CA ARG A 419 -2.70 10.27 -19.43
C ARG A 419 -3.66 10.99 -20.39
N LEU A 420 -3.85 10.42 -21.58
CA LEU A 420 -4.79 10.92 -22.57
C LEU A 420 -6.12 10.18 -22.45
N ASP A 421 -7.22 10.85 -22.83
CA ASP A 421 -8.56 10.27 -22.91
C ASP A 421 -8.98 9.50 -21.64
N GLU A 422 -8.72 10.09 -20.46
CA GLU A 422 -9.00 9.45 -19.17
C GLU A 422 -10.49 9.15 -19.00
N ASP A 423 -11.35 9.99 -19.51
CA ASP A 423 -12.80 9.85 -19.60
C ASP A 423 -13.25 8.73 -20.55
N LYS A 424 -12.42 8.35 -21.53
CA LYS A 424 -12.67 7.30 -22.54
C LYS A 424 -11.89 6.02 -22.29
N THR A 425 -11.45 5.80 -21.07
CA THR A 425 -10.69 4.58 -20.72
C THR A 425 -11.51 3.31 -21.00
N LEU A 426 -12.80 3.31 -20.67
CA LEU A 426 -13.68 2.17 -20.89
C LEU A 426 -14.13 2.07 -22.35
N THR A 427 -13.81 0.94 -22.98
CA THR A 427 -14.14 0.65 -24.38
C THR A 427 -15.12 -0.53 -24.44
N LYS A 428 -16.40 -0.24 -24.67
CA LYS A 428 -17.47 -1.23 -24.81
C LYS A 428 -17.47 -1.77 -26.26
N ILE A 429 -17.37 -3.09 -26.41
CA ILE A 429 -17.40 -3.75 -27.72
C ILE A 429 -18.57 -4.74 -27.73
N GLN A 430 -19.48 -4.56 -28.66
CA GLN A 430 -20.61 -5.48 -28.83
C GLN A 430 -20.12 -6.85 -29.32
N MET A 431 -20.69 -7.91 -28.74
CA MET A 431 -20.44 -9.28 -29.21
C MET A 431 -21.10 -9.48 -30.59
N SER A 432 -20.47 -10.29 -31.43
CA SER A 432 -21.13 -10.84 -32.60
C SER A 432 -22.23 -11.83 -32.16
N ASP A 433 -23.16 -12.16 -33.05
CA ASP A 433 -24.21 -13.14 -32.74
C ASP A 433 -23.63 -14.52 -32.48
N GLU A 434 -22.59 -14.93 -33.20
CA GLU A 434 -21.87 -16.17 -32.95
C GLU A 434 -21.20 -16.18 -31.57
N GLN A 435 -20.48 -15.13 -31.23
CA GLN A 435 -19.86 -15.00 -29.91
C GLN A 435 -20.91 -15.02 -28.80
N PHE A 436 -22.06 -14.35 -29.00
CA PHE A 436 -23.15 -14.33 -28.04
C PHE A 436 -23.74 -15.72 -27.81
N LEU A 437 -24.01 -16.51 -28.86
CA LEU A 437 -24.52 -17.86 -28.75
C LEU A 437 -23.55 -18.77 -27.97
N LEU A 438 -22.26 -18.66 -28.23
CA LEU A 438 -21.23 -19.44 -27.52
C LEU A 438 -21.10 -18.98 -26.05
N TYR A 439 -21.22 -17.68 -25.78
CA TYR A 439 -21.30 -17.13 -24.43
C TYR A 439 -22.50 -17.70 -23.67
N LEU A 440 -23.69 -17.72 -24.28
CA LEU A 440 -24.90 -18.27 -23.66
C LEU A 440 -24.72 -19.76 -23.31
N THR A 441 -24.05 -20.51 -24.17
CA THR A 441 -23.75 -21.93 -23.93
C THR A 441 -22.86 -22.08 -22.69
N ALA A 442 -21.78 -21.33 -22.60
CA ALA A 442 -20.90 -21.33 -21.44
C ALA A 442 -21.63 -20.90 -20.16
N ARG A 443 -22.47 -19.85 -20.25
CA ARG A 443 -23.24 -19.36 -19.11
C ARG A 443 -24.28 -20.38 -18.61
N LYS A 444 -24.95 -21.08 -19.51
CA LYS A 444 -25.89 -22.15 -19.15
C LYS A 444 -25.19 -23.28 -18.40
N GLU A 445 -24.02 -23.73 -18.89
CA GLU A 445 -23.25 -24.76 -18.20
C GLU A 445 -22.82 -24.31 -16.77
N GLU A 446 -22.49 -23.05 -16.60
CA GLU A 446 -22.19 -22.46 -15.27
C GLU A 446 -23.43 -22.48 -14.37
N MET A 447 -24.58 -22.03 -14.87
CA MET A 447 -25.83 -22.03 -14.11
C MET A 447 -26.25 -23.43 -13.66
N ASP A 448 -26.09 -24.44 -14.53
CA ASP A 448 -26.37 -25.81 -14.21
C ASP A 448 -25.44 -26.36 -13.10
N ARG A 449 -24.20 -25.90 -13.04
CA ARG A 449 -23.27 -26.20 -11.93
C ARG A 449 -23.62 -25.42 -10.65
N GLU A 450 -23.90 -24.13 -10.76
CA GLU A 450 -24.31 -23.27 -9.64
C GLU A 450 -25.57 -23.84 -8.94
N SER A 451 -26.54 -24.33 -9.71
CA SER A 451 -27.78 -24.92 -9.16
C SER A 451 -27.54 -26.23 -8.36
N ARG A 452 -26.46 -26.94 -8.64
CA ARG A 452 -26.08 -28.18 -7.91
C ARG A 452 -25.31 -27.90 -6.62
N LYS A 453 -24.71 -26.72 -6.46
CA LYS A 453 -24.02 -26.29 -5.23
C LYS A 453 -25.06 -25.80 -4.22
N LYS A 454 -25.05 -26.36 -2.98
CA LYS A 454 -25.96 -25.96 -1.87
C LYS A 454 -25.77 -24.53 -1.38
N ARG A 455 -24.74 -23.84 -1.83
CA ARG A 455 -24.41 -22.48 -1.45
C ARG A 455 -24.17 -21.66 -2.73
N MET A 456 -24.98 -20.64 -2.95
CA MET A 456 -24.69 -19.66 -3.99
C MET A 456 -23.37 -18.93 -3.61
N PRO A 457 -22.43 -18.77 -4.56
CA PRO A 457 -21.27 -17.91 -4.33
C PRO A 457 -21.79 -16.51 -4.00
N SER A 458 -21.49 -16.03 -2.81
CA SER A 458 -21.80 -14.65 -2.48
C SER A 458 -20.82 -13.75 -3.25
N LEU A 459 -21.21 -12.52 -3.55
CA LEU A 459 -20.30 -11.46 -4.06
C LEU A 459 -19.06 -11.28 -3.15
N ASN A 460 -19.04 -11.96 -2.03
CA ASN A 460 -18.03 -11.91 -0.99
C ASN A 460 -17.00 -13.05 -1.09
N ASP A 461 -17.28 -14.13 -1.83
CA ASP A 461 -16.29 -15.20 -2.04
C ASP A 461 -15.20 -14.70 -3.02
N GLU A 462 -13.96 -15.22 -2.89
CA GLU A 462 -12.91 -14.93 -3.87
C GLU A 462 -13.39 -15.37 -5.25
N LEU A 463 -13.61 -14.40 -6.14
CA LEU A 463 -14.25 -14.58 -7.43
C LEU A 463 -13.32 -15.20 -8.50
N GLY A 464 -12.25 -15.90 -8.10
CA GLY A 464 -11.34 -16.55 -9.04
C GLY A 464 -12.07 -17.42 -10.06
N ASP A 465 -12.99 -18.25 -9.58
CA ASP A 465 -13.76 -19.20 -10.39
C ASP A 465 -15.12 -18.67 -10.84
N PHE A 466 -15.50 -17.47 -10.38
CA PHE A 466 -16.80 -16.91 -10.68
C PHE A 466 -16.97 -16.64 -12.17
N ARG A 467 -17.93 -17.30 -12.78
CA ARG A 467 -18.27 -17.17 -14.21
C ARG A 467 -17.08 -17.32 -15.15
N MET A 468 -16.17 -18.24 -14.85
CA MET A 468 -14.92 -18.42 -15.60
C MET A 468 -15.17 -18.70 -17.09
N GLY A 469 -16.11 -19.58 -17.42
CA GLY A 469 -16.42 -19.95 -18.81
C GLY A 469 -17.00 -18.79 -19.61
N SER A 470 -17.98 -18.07 -19.05
CA SER A 470 -18.58 -16.93 -19.71
C SER A 470 -17.63 -15.73 -19.82
N ARG A 471 -16.74 -15.51 -18.83
CA ARG A 471 -15.64 -14.51 -18.90
C ARG A 471 -14.65 -14.82 -20.00
N LEU A 472 -14.25 -16.08 -20.14
CA LEU A 472 -13.37 -16.53 -21.23
C LEU A 472 -14.05 -16.33 -22.59
N ALA A 473 -15.34 -16.63 -22.71
CA ALA A 473 -16.13 -16.39 -23.92
C ALA A 473 -16.26 -14.90 -24.27
N CYS A 474 -16.22 -13.99 -23.27
CA CYS A 474 -16.12 -12.55 -23.49
C CYS A 474 -14.81 -12.14 -24.21
N ASN A 475 -13.73 -12.90 -24.02
CA ASN A 475 -12.46 -12.62 -24.70
C ASN A 475 -12.40 -13.23 -26.09
N TYR A 476 -12.68 -14.52 -26.20
CA TYR A 476 -12.69 -15.23 -27.47
C TYR A 476 -13.65 -16.42 -27.40
N ALA A 477 -14.59 -16.49 -28.30
CA ALA A 477 -15.56 -17.60 -28.39
C ALA A 477 -14.93 -18.78 -29.14
N ILE A 478 -14.51 -19.81 -28.39
CA ILE A 478 -13.93 -21.03 -28.98
C ILE A 478 -15.03 -21.82 -29.73
N PRO A 479 -14.82 -22.15 -31.01
CA PRO A 479 -15.76 -22.96 -31.78
C PRO A 479 -16.09 -24.28 -31.07
N PRO A 480 -17.34 -24.80 -31.21
CA PRO A 480 -17.82 -26.01 -30.51
C PRO A 480 -17.00 -27.25 -30.81
N GLU A 481 -16.35 -27.32 -31.96
CA GLU A 481 -15.45 -28.40 -32.38
C GLU A 481 -14.20 -28.56 -31.51
N PHE A 482 -13.86 -27.51 -30.74
CA PHE A 482 -12.73 -27.49 -29.82
C PHE A 482 -13.16 -27.51 -28.35
N LYS A 483 -14.07 -28.41 -27.96
CA LYS A 483 -14.59 -28.49 -26.59
C LYS A 483 -13.49 -28.79 -25.56
N TYR A 484 -13.48 -28.10 -24.46
CA TYR A 484 -12.65 -28.37 -23.28
C TYR A 484 -13.47 -28.13 -21.99
N LYS A 485 -13.04 -28.69 -20.86
CA LYS A 485 -13.65 -28.50 -19.54
C LYS A 485 -12.80 -27.56 -18.67
N ILE A 486 -13.43 -26.82 -17.80
CA ILE A 486 -12.81 -25.92 -16.83
C ILE A 486 -12.89 -26.54 -15.43
N SER A 487 -11.78 -26.58 -14.71
CA SER A 487 -11.71 -27.06 -13.33
C SER A 487 -12.33 -26.11 -12.33
N GLU A 488 -12.92 -26.67 -11.29
CA GLU A 488 -13.57 -25.92 -10.23
C GLU A 488 -12.62 -25.52 -9.09
N GLU A 489 -11.47 -26.20 -8.93
CA GLU A 489 -10.57 -26.00 -7.78
C GLU A 489 -9.48 -24.96 -7.99
N THR A 490 -9.02 -24.76 -9.23
CA THR A 490 -7.86 -23.89 -9.49
C THR A 490 -8.16 -22.72 -10.41
N GLY A 491 -9.38 -22.62 -10.97
CA GLY A 491 -9.68 -21.69 -12.06
C GLY A 491 -8.89 -22.00 -13.34
N GLU A 492 -8.11 -23.07 -13.31
CA GLU A 492 -7.40 -23.66 -14.43
C GLU A 492 -8.13 -24.92 -14.86
N THR A 493 -8.07 -25.25 -16.11
CA THR A 493 -8.69 -26.46 -16.65
C THR A 493 -7.92 -27.70 -16.24
N GLU A 494 -8.48 -28.80 -15.81
CA GLU A 494 -7.72 -29.95 -15.32
C GLU A 494 -7.81 -31.20 -16.12
N THR A 495 -8.93 -31.49 -16.75
CA THR A 495 -9.07 -32.70 -17.56
C THR A 495 -9.88 -32.46 -18.82
N SER A 496 -9.43 -33.02 -19.92
CA SER A 496 -10.21 -33.14 -21.15
C SER A 496 -11.34 -34.17 -21.00
N MET A 497 -12.27 -34.19 -21.93
CA MET A 497 -13.28 -35.24 -22.03
C MET A 497 -12.68 -36.67 -22.13
N TYR A 498 -11.36 -36.76 -22.32
CA TYR A 498 -10.62 -38.02 -22.48
C TYR A 498 -9.65 -38.33 -21.33
N GLY A 499 -9.74 -37.61 -20.20
CA GLY A 499 -8.90 -37.88 -19.01
C GLY A 499 -7.40 -37.52 -19.14
N LYS A 500 -7.02 -36.72 -20.14
CA LYS A 500 -5.64 -36.23 -20.31
C LYS A 500 -5.38 -34.94 -19.52
N PRO A 501 -4.11 -34.66 -19.10
CA PRO A 501 -3.75 -33.44 -18.49
C PRO A 501 -4.06 -32.21 -19.36
N ILE A 502 -4.59 -31.20 -18.78
CA ILE A 502 -5.14 -29.98 -19.41
C ILE A 502 -4.13 -29.17 -20.20
N SER A 503 -2.87 -29.16 -19.80
CA SER A 503 -1.80 -28.48 -20.52
C SER A 503 -1.70 -28.95 -21.98
N GLU A 504 -1.95 -30.25 -22.22
CA GLU A 504 -1.95 -30.83 -23.57
C GLU A 504 -3.18 -30.38 -24.39
N ASP A 505 -4.36 -30.30 -23.79
CA ASP A 505 -5.57 -29.90 -24.51
C ASP A 505 -5.54 -28.46 -24.96
N LYS A 506 -5.02 -27.54 -24.11
CA LYS A 506 -4.87 -26.13 -24.47
C LYS A 506 -3.87 -25.93 -25.61
N LEU A 507 -2.76 -26.66 -25.59
CA LEU A 507 -1.78 -26.66 -26.67
C LEU A 507 -2.35 -27.23 -27.96
N VAL A 508 -3.14 -28.29 -27.88
CA VAL A 508 -3.80 -28.89 -29.05
C VAL A 508 -4.74 -27.90 -29.71
N ILE A 509 -5.53 -27.15 -28.93
CA ILE A 509 -6.41 -26.12 -29.44
C ILE A 509 -5.63 -24.97 -30.08
N LEU A 510 -4.59 -24.46 -29.39
CA LEU A 510 -3.73 -23.42 -29.95
C LEU A 510 -3.07 -23.86 -31.26
N ASN A 511 -2.57 -25.09 -31.34
CA ASN A 511 -1.97 -25.63 -32.56
C ASN A 511 -3.00 -25.75 -33.70
N LYS A 512 -4.25 -26.13 -33.40
CA LYS A 512 -5.31 -26.17 -34.41
C LYS A 512 -5.69 -24.77 -34.92
N LEU A 513 -5.77 -23.80 -34.04
CA LEU A 513 -6.00 -22.39 -34.41
C LEU A 513 -4.82 -21.82 -35.21
N ASP A 514 -3.59 -22.20 -34.86
CA ASP A 514 -2.35 -21.78 -35.55
C ASP A 514 -2.25 -22.41 -36.96
N ALA A 515 -2.81 -23.61 -37.15
CA ALA A 515 -2.81 -24.34 -38.41
C ALA A 515 -3.82 -23.80 -39.43
N ASP A 516 -4.89 -23.14 -38.99
CA ASP A 516 -5.93 -22.55 -39.88
C ASP A 516 -6.22 -21.08 -39.49
N PRO A 517 -5.22 -20.18 -39.65
CA PRO A 517 -5.33 -18.79 -39.23
C PRO A 517 -6.39 -18.02 -40.01
N GLU A 518 -6.60 -18.33 -41.27
CA GLU A 518 -7.61 -17.66 -42.12
C GLU A 518 -9.02 -17.85 -41.56
N ARG A 519 -9.31 -18.97 -40.99
CA ARG A 519 -10.61 -19.29 -40.41
C ARG A 519 -10.81 -18.69 -39.04
N PHE A 520 -9.74 -18.47 -38.26
CA PHE A 520 -9.87 -18.15 -36.82
C PHE A 520 -9.19 -16.85 -36.34
N LEU A 521 -8.11 -16.39 -37.01
CA LEU A 521 -7.20 -15.40 -36.46
C LEU A 521 -7.07 -14.12 -37.31
N THR A 522 -7.65 -14.06 -38.50
CA THR A 522 -7.65 -12.85 -39.32
C THR A 522 -8.63 -11.80 -38.78
N PRO A 523 -8.49 -10.50 -39.13
CA PRO A 523 -9.45 -9.46 -38.72
C PRO A 523 -10.90 -9.80 -39.08
N LYS A 524 -11.12 -10.47 -40.23
CA LYS A 524 -12.46 -10.89 -40.69
C LYS A 524 -13.04 -11.98 -39.78
N SER A 525 -12.24 -12.98 -39.41
CA SER A 525 -12.65 -14.08 -38.53
C SER A 525 -12.80 -13.61 -37.08
N LEU A 526 -11.92 -12.69 -36.62
CA LEU A 526 -12.03 -12.08 -35.30
C LEU A 526 -13.32 -11.26 -35.15
N ALA A 527 -13.83 -10.63 -36.21
CA ALA A 527 -15.13 -9.96 -36.16
C ALA A 527 -16.28 -10.93 -35.80
N ILE A 528 -16.09 -12.24 -35.99
CA ILE A 528 -17.06 -13.30 -35.66
C ILE A 528 -16.79 -13.87 -34.25
N TYR A 529 -15.55 -14.27 -33.96
CA TYR A 529 -15.23 -15.00 -32.72
C TYR A 529 -14.78 -14.09 -31.57
N SER A 530 -14.30 -12.89 -31.86
CA SER A 530 -13.86 -11.91 -30.87
C SER A 530 -13.74 -10.50 -31.46
N PRO A 531 -14.84 -9.75 -31.62
CA PRO A 531 -14.78 -8.33 -32.02
C PRO A 531 -13.85 -7.49 -31.11
N LYS A 532 -13.73 -7.88 -29.86
CA LYS A 532 -12.82 -7.29 -28.88
C LYS A 532 -11.36 -7.40 -29.33
N LEU A 533 -10.88 -8.61 -29.66
CA LEU A 533 -9.51 -8.82 -30.13
C LEU A 533 -9.26 -8.15 -31.48
N ALA A 534 -10.26 -8.12 -32.38
CA ALA A 534 -10.18 -7.39 -33.63
C ALA A 534 -9.91 -5.88 -33.38
N HIS A 535 -10.63 -5.29 -32.42
CA HIS A 535 -10.49 -3.87 -32.07
C HIS A 535 -9.11 -3.60 -31.40
N ILE A 536 -8.63 -4.47 -30.52
CA ILE A 536 -7.30 -4.36 -29.89
C ILE A 536 -6.21 -4.45 -30.96
N LEU A 537 -6.28 -5.43 -31.86
CA LEU A 537 -5.34 -5.61 -32.96
C LEU A 537 -5.28 -4.36 -33.86
N LYS A 538 -6.45 -3.80 -34.23
CA LYS A 538 -6.52 -2.56 -35.00
C LYS A 538 -5.82 -1.42 -34.26
N GLY A 539 -6.14 -1.23 -32.96
CA GLY A 539 -5.51 -0.20 -32.16
C GLY A 539 -3.98 -0.31 -32.06
N ILE A 540 -3.47 -1.54 -31.98
CA ILE A 540 -2.02 -1.80 -32.00
C ILE A 540 -1.42 -1.47 -33.35
N LYS A 541 -2.02 -1.91 -34.46
CA LYS A 541 -1.55 -1.61 -35.83
C LYS A 541 -1.50 -0.12 -36.08
N ASP A 542 -2.53 0.62 -35.67
CA ASP A 542 -2.62 2.08 -35.87
C ASP A 542 -1.58 2.85 -35.01
N ALA A 543 -1.18 2.29 -33.87
CA ALA A 543 -0.35 2.97 -32.88
C ALA A 543 1.13 2.57 -32.89
N VAL A 544 1.48 1.40 -33.42
CA VAL A 544 2.84 0.85 -33.31
C VAL A 544 3.87 1.67 -34.12
N GLY A 545 3.44 2.33 -35.19
CA GLY A 545 4.31 3.12 -36.05
C GLY A 545 5.12 2.26 -37.05
N GLU A 546 6.09 2.89 -37.71
CA GLU A 546 6.99 2.24 -38.68
C GLU A 546 8.41 2.16 -38.09
N GLY A 547 9.13 1.07 -38.39
CA GLY A 547 10.50 0.93 -37.93
C GLY A 547 11.47 1.92 -38.64
N PRO A 548 12.55 2.35 -37.95
CA PRO A 548 13.08 1.87 -36.65
C PRO A 548 12.48 2.54 -35.41
N SER A 549 11.36 3.26 -35.56
CA SER A 549 10.74 4.06 -34.49
C SER A 549 9.49 3.40 -33.90
N PHE A 550 9.44 2.07 -33.81
CA PHE A 550 8.30 1.38 -33.19
C PHE A 550 8.01 1.89 -31.79
N ARG A 551 6.72 2.16 -31.51
CA ARG A 551 6.25 2.68 -30.22
C ARG A 551 5.90 1.53 -29.29
N ASN A 552 6.37 1.60 -28.05
CA ASN A 552 6.09 0.57 -27.03
C ASN A 552 4.59 0.50 -26.70
N GLN A 553 4.06 -0.75 -26.71
CA GLN A 553 2.68 -1.08 -26.40
C GLN A 553 2.68 -2.13 -25.27
N PHE A 554 1.74 -2.01 -24.34
CA PHE A 554 1.56 -3.01 -23.27
C PHE A 554 0.15 -3.57 -23.33
N VAL A 555 0.03 -4.89 -23.44
CA VAL A 555 -1.25 -5.61 -23.43
C VAL A 555 -1.31 -6.46 -22.18
N TYR A 556 -2.37 -6.31 -21.43
CA TYR A 556 -2.59 -7.04 -20.19
C TYR A 556 -3.84 -7.91 -20.28
N SER A 557 -3.72 -9.17 -19.83
CA SER A 557 -4.85 -10.07 -19.56
C SER A 557 -4.56 -10.87 -18.29
N GLU A 558 -5.56 -11.09 -17.46
CA GLU A 558 -5.49 -12.01 -16.33
C GLU A 558 -5.34 -13.46 -16.83
N PHE A 559 -5.90 -13.77 -18.00
CA PHE A 559 -5.84 -15.09 -18.61
C PHE A 559 -4.56 -15.29 -19.42
N LYS A 560 -3.63 -16.05 -18.85
CA LYS A 560 -2.34 -16.36 -19.46
C LYS A 560 -2.46 -17.27 -20.68
N THR A 561 -3.30 -18.30 -20.59
CA THR A 561 -3.41 -19.34 -21.61
C THR A 561 -4.53 -19.04 -22.60
N LEU A 562 -4.92 -19.98 -23.40
CA LEU A 562 -5.92 -20.05 -24.44
C LEU A 562 -6.67 -18.74 -24.76
N GLN A 563 -7.83 -18.46 -24.15
CA GLN A 563 -8.71 -17.31 -24.44
C GLN A 563 -8.23 -15.99 -23.81
N GLY A 564 -6.95 -15.83 -23.61
CA GLY A 564 -6.27 -14.63 -23.15
C GLY A 564 -5.04 -14.36 -24.00
N LEU A 565 -3.86 -14.27 -23.38
CA LEU A 565 -2.60 -13.99 -24.08
C LEU A 565 -2.21 -15.06 -25.09
N GLY A 566 -2.62 -16.35 -24.87
CA GLY A 566 -2.28 -17.45 -25.79
C GLY A 566 -2.86 -17.24 -27.19
N ILE A 567 -4.18 -17.05 -27.31
CA ILE A 567 -4.81 -16.77 -28.60
C ILE A 567 -4.35 -15.41 -29.15
N PHE A 568 -4.20 -14.39 -28.30
CA PHE A 568 -3.78 -13.09 -28.75
C PHE A 568 -2.36 -13.07 -29.33
N ALA A 569 -1.45 -13.88 -28.79
CA ALA A 569 -0.12 -14.09 -29.36
C ALA A 569 -0.19 -14.68 -30.78
N LEU A 570 -1.10 -15.66 -31.02
CA LEU A 570 -1.34 -16.20 -32.37
C LEU A 570 -1.96 -15.13 -33.29
N VAL A 571 -2.90 -14.33 -32.78
CA VAL A 571 -3.48 -13.20 -33.55
C VAL A 571 -2.37 -12.25 -34.00
N LEU A 572 -1.46 -11.83 -33.13
CA LEU A 572 -0.33 -10.98 -33.51
C LEU A 572 0.58 -11.67 -34.54
N LYS A 573 0.94 -12.95 -34.32
CA LYS A 573 1.79 -13.75 -35.22
C LYS A 573 1.27 -13.74 -36.65
N HIS A 574 -0.03 -13.95 -36.85
CA HIS A 574 -0.65 -14.04 -38.18
C HIS A 574 -1.11 -12.67 -38.75
N ASN A 575 -0.88 -11.58 -38.00
CA ASN A 575 -1.29 -10.26 -38.45
C ASN A 575 -0.15 -9.24 -38.56
N GLY A 576 1.07 -9.69 -38.86
CA GLY A 576 2.19 -8.82 -39.23
C GLY A 576 3.23 -8.64 -38.12
N PHE A 577 3.10 -9.32 -37.00
CA PHE A 577 4.07 -9.28 -35.92
C PHE A 577 4.80 -10.61 -35.77
N GLN A 578 5.98 -10.63 -35.15
CA GLN A 578 6.70 -11.86 -34.86
C GLN A 578 6.91 -12.00 -33.35
N ARG A 579 7.00 -13.24 -32.86
CA ARG A 579 7.34 -13.50 -31.45
C ARG A 579 8.83 -13.24 -31.24
N TYR A 580 9.19 -12.38 -30.31
CA TYR A 580 10.57 -12.17 -29.86
C TYR A 580 11.01 -13.40 -29.03
N ARG A 581 12.10 -14.03 -29.41
CA ARG A 581 12.62 -15.23 -28.75
C ARG A 581 14.09 -15.05 -28.41
N LEU A 582 14.43 -15.47 -27.19
CA LEU A 582 15.80 -15.62 -26.73
C LEU A 582 16.19 -17.10 -26.74
N ILE A 583 17.41 -17.38 -27.18
CA ILE A 583 18.00 -18.73 -27.11
C ILE A 583 19.29 -18.65 -26.28
N LYS A 584 19.64 -19.77 -25.66
CA LYS A 584 20.88 -19.90 -24.90
C LYS A 584 21.83 -20.84 -25.62
N GLU A 585 22.91 -20.31 -26.16
CA GLU A 585 23.91 -21.07 -26.91
C GLU A 585 25.29 -20.89 -26.27
N GLY A 586 25.95 -21.98 -25.91
CA GLY A 586 27.25 -21.93 -25.22
C GLY A 586 27.22 -21.19 -23.87
N GLY A 587 26.06 -21.21 -23.19
CA GLY A 587 25.88 -20.47 -21.93
C GLY A 587 25.55 -18.98 -22.07
N LEU A 588 25.61 -18.42 -23.29
CA LEU A 588 25.32 -17.02 -23.59
C LEU A 588 23.92 -16.85 -24.18
N TRP A 589 23.22 -15.79 -23.75
CA TRP A 589 21.95 -15.40 -24.32
C TRP A 589 22.13 -14.70 -25.66
N LYS A 590 21.34 -15.12 -26.66
CA LYS A 590 21.30 -14.54 -28.01
C LYS A 590 19.86 -14.41 -28.46
N GLU A 591 19.62 -13.53 -29.41
CA GLU A 591 18.38 -13.47 -30.17
C GLU A 591 18.29 -14.69 -31.11
N ASP A 592 17.07 -15.24 -31.27
CA ASP A 592 16.83 -16.37 -32.20
C ASP A 592 17.17 -15.90 -33.64
N PRO A 593 18.14 -16.57 -34.33
CA PRO A 593 18.52 -16.22 -35.70
C PRO A 593 17.38 -16.31 -36.74
N ALA A 594 16.32 -17.04 -36.42
CA ALA A 594 15.15 -17.16 -37.28
C ALA A 594 14.25 -15.92 -37.31
N MET A 595 14.55 -14.91 -36.49
CA MET A 595 13.76 -13.68 -36.45
C MET A 595 14.04 -12.78 -37.65
N GLU A 596 12.98 -12.29 -38.31
CA GLU A 596 13.02 -11.40 -39.44
C GLU A 596 13.45 -9.96 -39.02
N LYS A 597 14.46 -9.40 -39.69
CA LYS A 597 14.90 -8.02 -39.44
C LYS A 597 13.85 -7.01 -39.91
N GLY A 598 13.67 -5.93 -39.13
CA GLY A 598 12.74 -4.86 -39.47
C GLY A 598 11.26 -5.16 -39.19
N LYS A 599 10.89 -6.38 -38.78
CA LYS A 599 9.53 -6.74 -38.43
C LYS A 599 9.25 -6.46 -36.93
N PRO A 600 8.14 -5.77 -36.58
CA PRO A 600 7.81 -5.51 -35.20
C PRO A 600 7.56 -6.83 -34.44
N ALA A 601 8.05 -6.89 -33.20
CA ALA A 601 7.98 -8.09 -32.39
C ALA A 601 7.23 -7.89 -31.07
N PHE A 602 6.64 -8.97 -30.58
CA PHE A 602 6.02 -9.05 -29.27
C PHE A 602 6.69 -10.12 -28.41
N ALA A 603 6.71 -9.92 -27.11
CA ALA A 603 7.17 -10.92 -26.13
C ALA A 603 6.09 -11.19 -25.08
N LEU A 604 6.10 -12.41 -24.52
CA LEU A 604 5.34 -12.78 -23.35
C LEU A 604 6.15 -12.42 -22.09
N TYR A 605 5.48 -11.97 -21.06
CA TYR A 605 6.04 -11.70 -19.75
C TYR A 605 5.14 -12.36 -18.68
N THR A 606 5.32 -13.64 -18.50
CA THR A 606 4.50 -14.47 -17.62
C THR A 606 5.39 -15.34 -16.70
N ALA A 607 4.79 -16.15 -15.86
CA ALA A 607 5.55 -17.07 -15.00
C ALA A 607 6.17 -18.26 -15.76
N ASP A 608 5.87 -18.46 -17.05
CA ASP A 608 6.44 -19.56 -17.86
C ASP A 608 7.87 -19.25 -18.29
N GLU A 609 8.17 -17.98 -18.53
CA GLU A 609 9.52 -17.53 -18.82
C GLU A 609 10.37 -17.56 -17.52
N SER A 610 11.62 -17.99 -17.62
CA SER A 610 12.55 -17.95 -16.49
C SER A 610 12.76 -16.50 -16.00
N GLU A 611 13.14 -16.31 -14.75
CA GLU A 611 13.40 -14.98 -14.19
C GLU A 611 14.47 -14.22 -14.99
N ALA A 612 15.56 -14.92 -15.35
CA ALA A 612 16.62 -14.33 -16.17
C ALA A 612 16.12 -13.91 -17.56
N GLU A 613 15.26 -14.72 -18.18
CA GLU A 613 14.68 -14.38 -19.49
C GLU A 613 13.74 -13.17 -19.40
N ARG A 614 12.89 -13.14 -18.37
CA ARG A 614 12.00 -11.98 -18.13
C ARG A 614 12.78 -10.69 -17.92
N ASP A 615 13.88 -10.73 -17.18
CA ASP A 615 14.71 -9.54 -16.96
C ASP A 615 15.33 -9.04 -18.25
N LEU A 616 15.84 -9.93 -19.09
CA LEU A 616 16.38 -9.58 -20.40
C LEU A 616 15.30 -9.01 -21.33
N ILE A 617 14.13 -9.65 -21.41
CA ILE A 617 12.99 -9.17 -22.19
C ILE A 617 12.59 -7.75 -21.74
N ARG A 618 12.52 -7.51 -20.43
CA ARG A 618 12.20 -6.18 -19.86
C ARG A 618 13.26 -5.14 -20.24
N GLU A 619 14.55 -5.47 -20.12
CA GLU A 619 15.64 -4.54 -20.45
C GLU A 619 15.66 -4.22 -21.94
N ILE A 620 15.43 -5.21 -22.81
CA ILE A 620 15.35 -5.00 -24.27
C ILE A 620 14.14 -4.12 -24.63
N PHE A 621 12.98 -4.39 -24.02
CA PHE A 621 11.75 -3.60 -24.24
C PHE A 621 11.93 -2.15 -23.78
N ASN A 622 12.59 -1.92 -22.64
CA ASN A 622 12.81 -0.60 -22.07
C ASN A 622 13.88 0.22 -22.81
N GLY A 623 14.82 -0.43 -23.48
CA GLY A 623 15.82 0.23 -24.32
C GLY A 623 17.18 0.47 -23.68
N LYS A 624 18.11 1.00 -24.45
CA LYS A 624 19.54 1.09 -24.17
C LYS A 624 19.91 1.76 -22.83
N GLU A 625 19.18 2.77 -22.41
CA GLU A 625 19.53 3.60 -21.24
C GLU A 625 19.11 2.96 -19.91
N THR A 626 18.47 1.82 -19.96
CA THR A 626 17.91 1.13 -18.81
C THR A 626 18.51 -0.24 -18.54
N TYR A 627 19.38 -0.76 -19.41
CA TYR A 627 19.99 -2.04 -19.18
C TYR A 627 21.13 -1.98 -18.15
N SER A 628 21.29 -3.08 -17.40
CA SER A 628 22.32 -3.22 -16.38
C SER A 628 23.73 -3.40 -16.97
N ASP A 629 24.76 -3.18 -16.15
CA ASP A 629 26.16 -3.44 -16.54
C ASP A 629 26.41 -4.94 -16.83
N THR A 630 25.55 -5.82 -16.31
CA THR A 630 25.58 -7.28 -16.56
C THR A 630 24.85 -7.69 -17.82
N PHE A 631 24.24 -6.75 -18.56
CA PHE A 631 23.47 -7.04 -19.78
C PHE A 631 24.38 -7.65 -20.87
N PRO A 632 23.97 -8.79 -21.48
CA PRO A 632 24.79 -9.48 -22.47
C PRO A 632 25.14 -8.61 -23.68
N ALA A 633 26.44 -8.52 -24.00
CA ALA A 633 26.91 -7.73 -25.17
C ALA A 633 26.27 -8.20 -26.48
N SER A 634 25.99 -9.53 -26.58
CA SER A 634 25.33 -10.16 -27.74
C SER A 634 23.90 -9.67 -28.04
N LEU A 635 23.21 -9.05 -27.05
CA LEU A 635 21.86 -8.53 -27.18
C LEU A 635 21.78 -6.99 -27.34
N ARG A 636 22.92 -6.30 -27.34
CA ARG A 636 22.92 -4.82 -27.43
C ARG A 636 22.41 -4.30 -28.77
N ASP A 637 22.61 -5.05 -29.84
CA ASP A 637 22.12 -4.68 -31.16
C ASP A 637 20.59 -4.82 -31.26
N SER A 638 19.99 -5.80 -30.56
CA SER A 638 18.53 -5.96 -30.46
C SER A 638 17.85 -4.72 -29.87
N ILE A 639 18.52 -4.03 -28.93
CA ILE A 639 18.03 -2.78 -28.36
C ILE A 639 18.09 -1.63 -29.37
N LYS A 640 19.18 -1.53 -30.14
CA LYS A 640 19.34 -0.48 -31.15
C LYS A 640 18.30 -0.56 -32.27
N GLU A 641 17.94 -1.76 -32.67
CA GLU A 641 16.96 -2.02 -33.71
C GLU A 641 15.50 -1.85 -33.25
N LYS A 642 15.27 -1.71 -31.91
CA LYS A 642 13.94 -1.51 -31.31
C LYS A 642 12.83 -2.43 -31.82
N ARG A 643 13.15 -3.66 -32.17
CA ARG A 643 12.18 -4.62 -32.73
C ARG A 643 11.10 -5.05 -31.72
N LEU A 644 11.50 -5.28 -30.48
CA LEU A 644 10.58 -5.63 -29.40
C LEU A 644 9.81 -4.37 -28.96
N CYS A 645 8.56 -4.26 -29.41
CA CYS A 645 7.71 -3.09 -29.15
C CYS A 645 6.36 -3.43 -28.49
N ILE A 646 5.99 -4.71 -28.38
CA ILE A 646 4.75 -5.14 -27.74
C ILE A 646 5.09 -6.10 -26.61
N LEU A 647 4.63 -5.80 -25.40
CA LEU A 647 4.75 -6.69 -24.23
C LEU A 647 3.38 -7.24 -23.86
N LEU A 648 3.24 -8.55 -23.83
CA LEU A 648 2.03 -9.26 -23.39
C LEU A 648 2.24 -9.76 -21.96
N GLY A 649 1.52 -9.19 -21.00
CA GLY A 649 1.70 -9.50 -19.60
C GLY A 649 0.43 -9.94 -18.89
N ASN A 650 0.62 -10.74 -17.85
CA ASN A 650 -0.42 -11.13 -16.91
C ASN A 650 -0.10 -10.65 -15.49
N LYS A 651 -0.64 -11.31 -14.46
CA LYS A 651 -0.39 -11.00 -13.04
C LYS A 651 1.12 -10.80 -12.74
N THR A 652 2.01 -11.58 -13.36
CA THR A 652 3.46 -11.44 -13.18
C THR A 652 3.98 -10.06 -13.63
N ALA A 653 3.41 -9.49 -14.69
CA ALA A 653 3.77 -8.14 -15.17
C ALA A 653 3.08 -7.02 -14.36
N ALA A 654 2.03 -7.31 -13.61
CA ALA A 654 1.33 -6.33 -12.78
C ALA A 654 2.12 -5.94 -11.53
N GLU A 655 3.14 -6.70 -11.15
CA GLU A 655 3.91 -6.48 -9.90
C GLU A 655 5.42 -6.32 -10.18
N GLY A 656 6.07 -5.41 -9.46
CA GLY A 656 7.53 -5.31 -9.39
C GLY A 656 8.29 -4.72 -10.58
N ILE A 657 7.67 -4.48 -11.74
CA ILE A 657 8.36 -3.99 -12.94
C ILE A 657 8.07 -2.52 -13.27
N THR A 658 8.98 -1.92 -14.02
CA THR A 658 8.81 -0.60 -14.64
C THR A 658 8.93 -0.73 -16.15
N LEU A 659 7.94 -0.22 -16.88
CA LEU A 659 7.95 -0.16 -18.34
C LEU A 659 8.23 1.27 -18.81
N ILE A 660 9.14 1.41 -19.75
CA ILE A 660 9.63 2.71 -20.24
C ILE A 660 9.03 3.03 -21.61
N ASN A 661 8.67 4.30 -21.82
CA ASN A 661 8.17 4.83 -23.09
C ASN A 661 6.93 4.12 -23.66
N VAL A 662 6.09 3.54 -22.81
CA VAL A 662 4.85 2.89 -23.23
C VAL A 662 3.83 3.93 -23.67
N ARG A 663 3.36 3.86 -24.92
CA ARG A 663 2.41 4.81 -25.47
C ARG A 663 0.95 4.39 -25.27
N ASN A 664 0.69 3.09 -25.29
CA ASN A 664 -0.65 2.54 -25.09
C ASN A 664 -0.64 1.33 -24.16
N VAL A 665 -1.65 1.29 -23.31
CA VAL A 665 -1.95 0.16 -22.43
C VAL A 665 -3.32 -0.38 -22.81
N TYR A 666 -3.37 -1.65 -23.22
CA TYR A 666 -4.59 -2.37 -23.56
C TYR A 666 -4.88 -3.41 -22.50
N ILE A 667 -5.97 -3.24 -21.77
CA ILE A 667 -6.44 -4.19 -20.74
C ILE A 667 -7.60 -4.96 -21.35
N MET A 668 -7.38 -6.26 -21.58
CA MET A 668 -8.29 -7.07 -22.41
C MET A 668 -9.65 -7.31 -21.77
N GLU A 669 -9.70 -7.37 -20.43
CA GLU A 669 -10.94 -7.62 -19.69
C GLU A 669 -10.97 -6.88 -18.35
N PRO A 670 -12.17 -6.60 -17.80
CA PRO A 670 -12.31 -6.09 -16.45
C PRO A 670 -11.86 -7.11 -15.40
N TYR A 671 -11.49 -6.60 -14.26
CA TYR A 671 -11.16 -7.43 -13.10
C TYR A 671 -11.98 -6.97 -11.88
N TRP A 672 -12.35 -7.90 -11.04
CA TRP A 672 -13.19 -7.67 -9.87
C TRP A 672 -12.54 -6.74 -8.82
N ASN A 673 -11.22 -6.56 -8.90
CA ASN A 673 -10.44 -5.70 -8.03
C ASN A 673 -9.89 -4.49 -8.79
N PRO A 674 -10.37 -3.27 -8.50
CA PRO A 674 -9.93 -2.06 -9.20
C PRO A 674 -8.44 -1.77 -9.02
N SER A 675 -7.87 -2.13 -7.86
CA SER A 675 -6.45 -1.89 -7.57
C SER A 675 -5.53 -2.67 -8.52
N ARG A 676 -5.95 -3.83 -9.03
CA ARG A 676 -5.19 -4.59 -10.04
C ARG A 676 -5.05 -3.78 -11.32
N ILE A 677 -6.13 -3.19 -11.79
CA ILE A 677 -6.13 -2.34 -12.99
C ILE A 677 -5.23 -1.12 -12.78
N ASP A 678 -5.33 -0.46 -11.62
CA ASP A 678 -4.48 0.68 -11.29
C ASP A 678 -2.99 0.28 -11.19
N GLN A 679 -2.67 -0.91 -10.67
CA GLN A 679 -1.31 -1.46 -10.66
C GLN A 679 -0.77 -1.66 -12.08
N VAL A 680 -1.56 -2.22 -12.98
CA VAL A 680 -1.19 -2.42 -14.40
C VAL A 680 -0.91 -1.07 -15.08
N ILE A 681 -1.80 -0.10 -14.91
CA ILE A 681 -1.63 1.26 -15.43
C ILE A 681 -0.36 1.90 -14.87
N GLY A 682 -0.13 1.72 -13.57
CA GLY A 682 1.05 2.21 -12.86
C GLY A 682 2.39 1.62 -13.30
N ARG A 683 2.40 0.57 -14.15
CA ARG A 683 3.65 0.07 -14.78
C ARG A 683 4.13 0.96 -15.91
N ALA A 684 3.19 1.54 -16.67
CA ALA A 684 3.46 2.46 -17.78
C ALA A 684 3.53 3.94 -17.33
N ILE A 685 2.66 4.33 -16.39
CA ILE A 685 2.61 5.70 -15.85
C ILE A 685 3.45 5.76 -14.57
N ARG A 686 4.73 5.99 -14.71
CA ARG A 686 5.69 6.03 -13.61
C ARG A 686 6.62 7.23 -13.71
N LEU A 687 7.20 7.62 -12.57
CA LEU A 687 8.16 8.71 -12.50
C LEU A 687 9.30 8.51 -13.51
N ASN A 688 9.53 9.51 -14.33
CA ASN A 688 10.57 9.52 -15.36
C ASN A 688 10.47 8.38 -16.40
N SER A 689 9.34 7.65 -16.46
CA SER A 689 9.18 6.55 -17.43
C SER A 689 9.24 7.04 -18.89
N HIS A 690 8.99 8.32 -19.14
CA HIS A 690 9.01 8.92 -20.51
C HIS A 690 10.03 10.07 -20.63
N LYS A 691 11.00 10.17 -19.68
CA LYS A 691 11.97 11.28 -19.66
C LYS A 691 12.77 11.43 -20.97
N ASN A 692 12.99 10.31 -21.67
CA ASN A 692 13.77 10.25 -22.90
C ASN A 692 12.97 10.63 -24.16
N LEU A 693 11.66 10.88 -24.01
CA LEU A 693 10.82 11.37 -25.11
C LEU A 693 10.69 12.91 -25.04
N PRO A 694 10.47 13.56 -26.19
CA PRO A 694 10.08 14.97 -26.22
C PRO A 694 8.86 15.23 -25.33
N PRO A 695 8.74 16.41 -24.68
CA PRO A 695 7.66 16.70 -23.74
C PRO A 695 6.24 16.44 -24.27
N GLU A 696 5.99 16.76 -25.53
CA GLU A 696 4.73 16.56 -26.24
C GLU A 696 4.41 15.07 -26.46
N GLU A 697 5.42 14.22 -26.48
CA GLU A 697 5.28 12.77 -26.62
C GLU A 697 5.19 12.01 -25.30
N ARG A 698 5.34 12.68 -24.15
CA ARG A 698 5.22 12.07 -22.82
C ARG A 698 3.77 11.79 -22.44
N THR A 699 3.12 10.96 -23.26
CA THR A 699 1.69 10.66 -23.14
C THR A 699 1.43 9.17 -23.15
N VAL A 700 0.39 8.74 -22.42
CA VAL A 700 -0.06 7.34 -22.37
C VAL A 700 -1.57 7.29 -22.56
N THR A 701 -2.03 6.48 -23.52
CA THR A 701 -3.45 6.14 -23.68
C THR A 701 -3.73 4.80 -23.01
N VAL A 702 -4.78 4.72 -22.20
CA VAL A 702 -5.21 3.49 -21.53
C VAL A 702 -6.59 3.09 -22.01
N LYS A 703 -6.77 1.85 -22.44
CA LYS A 703 -8.05 1.28 -22.86
C LYS A 703 -8.35 0.01 -22.07
N LEU A 704 -9.47 0.02 -21.35
CA LEU A 704 -10.04 -1.15 -20.69
C LEU A 704 -11.21 -1.66 -21.54
N TYR A 705 -11.07 -2.86 -22.05
CA TYR A 705 -12.07 -3.46 -22.94
C TYR A 705 -13.12 -4.24 -22.18
N MET A 706 -14.33 -4.17 -22.68
CA MET A 706 -15.48 -4.86 -22.09
C MET A 706 -16.39 -5.35 -23.22
N SER A 707 -16.69 -6.63 -23.25
CA SER A 707 -17.66 -7.19 -24.18
C SER A 707 -19.06 -6.97 -23.65
N VAL A 708 -19.95 -6.44 -24.49
CA VAL A 708 -21.35 -6.12 -24.14
C VAL A 708 -22.31 -6.77 -25.12
N PHE A 709 -23.55 -6.94 -24.73
CA PHE A 709 -24.61 -7.40 -25.61
C PHE A 709 -25.15 -6.25 -26.48
N SER A 710 -25.64 -6.58 -27.69
CA SER A 710 -26.38 -5.63 -28.49
C SER A 710 -27.82 -5.47 -27.99
N PRO A 711 -28.53 -4.36 -28.31
CA PRO A 711 -29.93 -4.20 -27.96
C PRO A 711 -30.82 -5.34 -28.49
N GLU A 712 -30.51 -5.87 -29.68
CA GLU A 712 -31.21 -6.98 -30.31
C GLU A 712 -30.98 -8.29 -29.53
N GLN A 713 -29.76 -8.56 -29.10
CA GLN A 713 -29.40 -9.70 -28.27
C GLN A 713 -30.10 -9.65 -26.89
N ILE A 714 -30.18 -8.46 -26.30
CA ILE A 714 -30.86 -8.25 -25.01
C ILE A 714 -32.37 -8.53 -25.14
N SER A 715 -32.99 -8.09 -26.23
CA SER A 715 -34.46 -8.21 -26.48
C SER A 715 -34.86 -9.54 -27.10
N SER A 716 -33.92 -10.43 -27.43
CA SER A 716 -34.21 -11.71 -28.09
C SER A 716 -35.23 -12.55 -27.33
N SER A 717 -36.14 -13.17 -28.06
CA SER A 717 -37.20 -14.07 -27.54
C SER A 717 -36.82 -15.55 -27.59
N GLU A 718 -35.54 -15.88 -27.97
CA GLU A 718 -35.07 -17.24 -27.97
C GLU A 718 -35.09 -17.85 -26.57
N ASN A 719 -35.51 -19.10 -26.45
CA ASN A 719 -35.69 -19.78 -25.16
C ASN A 719 -34.47 -19.79 -24.27
N ASN A 720 -33.28 -19.98 -24.84
CA ASN A 720 -32.02 -19.96 -24.08
C ASN A 720 -31.70 -18.55 -23.56
N VAL A 721 -31.93 -17.51 -24.35
CA VAL A 721 -31.75 -16.11 -23.95
C VAL A 721 -32.72 -15.76 -22.83
N VAL A 722 -34.01 -16.13 -23.00
CA VAL A 722 -35.06 -15.86 -22.00
C VAL A 722 -34.75 -16.54 -20.67
N LEU A 723 -34.24 -17.80 -20.70
CA LEU A 723 -33.87 -18.54 -19.49
C LEU A 723 -32.73 -17.86 -18.73
N ILE A 724 -31.64 -17.52 -19.43
CA ILE A 724 -30.47 -16.89 -18.82
C ILE A 724 -30.82 -15.49 -18.37
N ARG A 725 -31.54 -14.70 -19.16
CA ARG A 725 -32.01 -13.38 -18.79
C ARG A 725 -32.84 -13.40 -17.50
N LYS A 726 -33.80 -14.36 -17.36
CA LYS A 726 -34.60 -14.49 -16.14
C LYS A 726 -33.74 -14.75 -14.90
N ASN A 727 -32.66 -15.48 -15.00
CA ASN A 727 -31.76 -15.76 -13.87
C ASN A 727 -30.77 -14.61 -13.60
N ASP A 728 -30.28 -13.95 -14.64
CA ASP A 728 -29.24 -12.94 -14.52
C ASP A 728 -29.78 -11.51 -14.40
N THR A 729 -31.10 -11.24 -14.59
CA THR A 729 -31.74 -9.91 -14.42
C THR A 729 -31.83 -9.44 -12.97
N ASN A 730 -31.63 -10.31 -11.99
CA ASN A 730 -31.56 -9.90 -10.57
C ASN A 730 -30.24 -9.19 -10.21
N MET A 731 -29.36 -8.95 -11.19
CA MET A 731 -28.10 -8.27 -10.97
C MET A 731 -28.31 -6.77 -11.08
N LYS A 732 -28.18 -6.10 -9.92
CA LYS A 732 -28.24 -4.65 -9.88
C LYS A 732 -26.91 -4.07 -10.38
N PHE A 733 -26.97 -3.20 -11.36
CA PHE A 733 -25.89 -2.31 -11.73
C PHE A 733 -26.30 -0.86 -11.49
N TYR A 734 -25.37 0.07 -11.43
CA TYR A 734 -25.68 1.45 -11.13
C TYR A 734 -25.38 2.32 -12.35
N GLU A 735 -26.39 3.04 -12.83
CA GLU A 735 -26.21 4.20 -13.70
C GLU A 735 -26.11 5.45 -12.81
N GLY A 736 -24.89 5.93 -12.58
CA GLY A 736 -24.67 6.97 -11.59
C GLY A 736 -24.81 6.45 -10.16
N ASP A 737 -25.74 7.02 -9.38
CA ASP A 737 -26.05 6.61 -8.00
C ASP A 737 -27.31 5.74 -7.90
N GLU A 738 -28.06 5.55 -9.00
CA GLU A 738 -29.32 4.79 -9.01
C GLU A 738 -29.08 3.31 -9.40
N PRO A 739 -29.66 2.35 -8.64
CA PRO A 739 -29.56 0.95 -8.99
C PRO A 739 -30.48 0.64 -10.18
N THR A 740 -29.90 0.09 -11.24
CA THR A 740 -30.60 -0.34 -12.44
C THR A 740 -30.52 -1.86 -12.54
N GLU A 741 -31.58 -2.52 -12.97
CA GLU A 741 -31.61 -3.95 -13.24
C GLU A 741 -31.55 -4.19 -14.76
N GLY A 742 -30.69 -5.14 -15.18
CA GLY A 742 -30.55 -5.44 -16.59
C GLY A 742 -29.85 -6.75 -16.88
N PHE A 743 -30.06 -7.24 -18.09
CA PHE A 743 -29.34 -8.39 -18.60
C PHE A 743 -28.00 -7.93 -19.17
N ILE A 744 -26.90 -8.23 -18.47
CA ILE A 744 -25.55 -7.78 -18.78
C ILE A 744 -24.58 -8.94 -18.91
N SER A 745 -23.50 -8.73 -19.63
CA SER A 745 -22.43 -9.71 -19.80
C SER A 745 -21.63 -9.94 -18.51
N SER A 746 -20.84 -11.01 -18.47
CA SER A 746 -19.92 -11.28 -17.36
C SER A 746 -18.82 -10.22 -17.22
N ASP A 747 -18.37 -9.60 -18.31
CA ASP A 747 -17.45 -8.48 -18.28
C ASP A 747 -18.10 -7.23 -17.65
N GLU A 748 -19.35 -6.91 -18.03
CA GLU A 748 -20.09 -5.79 -17.46
C GLU A 748 -20.34 -6.00 -15.96
N LEU A 749 -20.71 -7.21 -15.55
CA LEU A 749 -20.91 -7.53 -14.15
C LEU A 749 -19.65 -7.35 -13.30
N LEU A 750 -18.49 -7.83 -13.82
CA LEU A 750 -17.21 -7.64 -13.15
C LEU A 750 -16.82 -6.17 -13.05
N TYR A 751 -17.00 -5.43 -14.14
CA TYR A 751 -16.71 -4.00 -14.16
C TYR A 751 -17.58 -3.26 -13.14
N GLU A 752 -18.87 -3.56 -13.11
CA GLU A 752 -19.82 -2.96 -12.17
C GLU A 752 -19.44 -3.26 -10.72
N THR A 753 -19.11 -4.52 -10.42
CA THR A 753 -18.64 -4.93 -9.10
C THR A 753 -17.37 -4.18 -8.70
N SER A 754 -16.42 -4.07 -9.62
CA SER A 754 -15.19 -3.32 -9.44
C SER A 754 -15.44 -1.82 -9.23
N TYR A 755 -16.36 -1.23 -10.00
CA TYR A 755 -16.73 0.18 -9.92
C TYR A 755 -17.33 0.54 -8.56
N ARG A 756 -18.27 -0.28 -8.05
CA ARG A 756 -18.88 -0.10 -6.72
C ARG A 756 -17.82 -0.15 -5.62
N LYS A 757 -16.97 -1.17 -5.64
CA LYS A 757 -15.85 -1.29 -4.70
C LYS A 757 -14.95 -0.07 -4.75
N ASN A 758 -14.60 0.38 -5.96
CA ASN A 758 -13.73 1.53 -6.16
C ASN A 758 -14.33 2.83 -5.59
N ARG A 759 -15.64 3.04 -5.70
CA ARG A 759 -16.30 4.23 -5.11
C ARG A 759 -16.17 4.23 -3.58
N ILE A 760 -16.42 3.09 -2.92
CA ILE A 760 -16.27 2.97 -1.46
C ILE A 760 -14.79 3.12 -1.07
N ILE A 761 -13.87 2.45 -1.77
CA ILE A 761 -12.42 2.53 -1.53
C ILE A 761 -11.92 3.97 -1.70
N LYS A 762 -12.36 4.70 -2.73
CA LYS A 762 -12.00 6.11 -2.93
C LYS A 762 -12.55 7.01 -1.81
N SER A 763 -13.75 6.73 -1.32
CA SER A 763 -14.32 7.45 -0.18
C SER A 763 -13.53 7.19 1.11
N LEU A 764 -13.12 5.93 1.36
CA LEU A 764 -12.21 5.57 2.46
C LEU A 764 -10.84 6.24 2.32
N ALA A 765 -10.28 6.21 1.11
CA ALA A 765 -9.00 6.85 0.81
C ALA A 765 -9.02 8.35 1.11
N LEU A 766 -10.14 9.02 0.82
CA LEU A 766 -10.32 10.43 1.15
C LEU A 766 -10.29 10.65 2.68
N VAL A 767 -10.99 9.82 3.46
CA VAL A 767 -10.96 9.90 4.94
C VAL A 767 -9.53 9.71 5.47
N MET A 768 -8.79 8.72 4.95
CA MET A 768 -7.40 8.50 5.34
C MET A 768 -6.50 9.71 5.03
N LYS A 769 -6.65 10.30 3.85
CA LYS A 769 -5.89 11.50 3.43
C LYS A 769 -6.21 12.70 4.33
N GLN A 770 -7.48 12.90 4.67
CA GLN A 770 -7.93 13.99 5.55
C GLN A 770 -7.43 13.82 6.99
N ALA A 771 -7.29 12.58 7.47
CA ALA A 771 -6.80 12.23 8.81
C ALA A 771 -5.27 12.06 8.88
N ALA A 772 -4.54 12.21 7.76
CA ALA A 772 -3.09 12.00 7.72
C ALA A 772 -2.34 12.98 8.62
N VAL A 773 -1.28 12.49 9.27
CA VAL A 773 -0.47 13.26 10.23
C VAL A 773 0.19 14.49 9.61
N ASP A 774 0.49 14.41 8.33
CA ASP A 774 1.17 15.43 7.52
C ASP A 774 0.21 16.22 6.60
N CYS A 775 -1.10 15.96 6.70
CA CYS A 775 -2.11 16.62 5.86
C CYS A 775 -1.96 18.15 5.89
N GLU A 776 -1.90 18.74 7.07
CA GLU A 776 -1.78 20.19 7.24
C GLU A 776 -0.41 20.76 6.83
N ILE A 777 0.64 19.96 6.96
CA ILE A 777 2.00 20.34 6.55
C ILE A 777 2.07 20.44 5.02
N HIS A 778 1.39 19.56 4.30
CA HIS A 778 1.35 19.49 2.84
C HIS A 778 0.08 20.10 2.22
N ARG A 779 -0.66 20.93 2.95
CA ARG A 779 -1.96 21.48 2.55
C ARG A 779 -1.96 22.16 1.17
N LYS A 780 -0.90 22.91 0.82
CA LYS A 780 -0.79 23.54 -0.52
C LYS A 780 -0.73 22.51 -1.66
N LEU A 781 -0.05 21.39 -1.45
CA LEU A 781 0.01 20.32 -2.43
C LEU A 781 -1.36 19.64 -2.55
N HIS A 782 -2.03 19.43 -1.43
CA HIS A 782 -3.35 18.81 -1.35
C HIS A 782 -4.48 19.65 -1.94
N SER A 783 -4.35 20.98 -1.95
CA SER A 783 -5.34 21.88 -2.58
C SER A 783 -5.42 21.74 -4.11
N LYS A 784 -4.40 21.12 -4.72
CA LYS A 784 -4.36 20.82 -6.17
C LYS A 784 -4.98 19.47 -6.54
N GLU A 785 -5.41 18.67 -5.54
CA GLU A 785 -6.07 17.39 -5.77
C GLU A 785 -7.57 17.55 -6.02
N GLN A 786 -8.14 16.57 -6.74
CA GLN A 786 -9.59 16.48 -6.92
C GLN A 786 -10.10 15.13 -6.43
N PRO A 787 -11.03 15.10 -5.43
CA PRO A 787 -11.54 16.26 -4.70
C PRO A 787 -10.48 16.91 -3.80
N VAL A 788 -10.61 18.21 -3.55
CA VAL A 788 -9.70 18.96 -2.65
C VAL A 788 -9.71 18.32 -1.26
N ILE A 789 -8.53 18.01 -0.74
CA ILE A 789 -8.39 17.40 0.58
C ILE A 789 -8.50 18.47 1.65
N GLN A 790 -9.50 18.34 2.50
CA GLN A 790 -9.68 19.17 3.69
C GLN A 790 -9.22 18.39 4.92
N CYS A 791 -8.14 18.87 5.57
CA CYS A 791 -7.59 18.19 6.73
C CYS A 791 -8.54 18.23 7.92
N MET A 792 -8.63 17.15 8.67
CA MET A 792 -9.48 17.05 9.87
C MET A 792 -8.92 17.88 11.01
N ARG A 793 -9.76 18.64 11.68
CA ARG A 793 -9.43 19.51 12.82
C ARG A 793 -10.53 19.53 13.86
N PHE A 794 -10.14 19.85 15.09
CA PHE A 794 -11.04 20.25 16.15
C PHE A 794 -11.03 21.78 16.35
N ASP A 795 -11.93 22.27 17.18
CA ASP A 795 -11.97 23.68 17.57
C ASP A 795 -10.67 24.08 18.28
N THR A 796 -10.28 25.36 18.14
CA THR A 796 -9.10 25.95 18.78
C THR A 796 -9.25 26.14 20.30
N SER A 797 -10.45 26.01 20.84
CA SER A 797 -10.75 26.14 22.28
C SER A 797 -10.48 24.86 23.10
N VAL A 798 -9.98 23.80 22.48
CA VAL A 798 -9.75 22.51 23.16
C VAL A 798 -8.55 22.55 24.10
N THR A 799 -8.68 21.89 25.25
CA THR A 799 -7.59 21.65 26.18
C THR A 799 -6.76 20.42 25.78
N ALA A 800 -5.59 20.26 26.40
CA ALA A 800 -4.73 19.10 26.15
C ALA A 800 -5.32 17.79 26.69
N GLU A 801 -6.31 17.84 27.56
CA GLU A 801 -7.00 16.66 28.13
C GLU A 801 -8.23 16.22 27.31
N ASP A 802 -8.73 17.11 26.42
CA ASP A 802 -9.91 16.79 25.62
C ASP A 802 -9.68 15.60 24.69
N LEU A 803 -10.43 14.53 24.93
CA LEU A 803 -10.39 13.31 24.10
C LEU A 803 -11.06 13.53 22.75
N ALA A 804 -10.41 13.07 21.71
CA ALA A 804 -10.95 13.04 20.36
C ALA A 804 -12.00 11.93 20.19
N TYR A 805 -11.87 10.84 20.95
CA TYR A 805 -12.80 9.70 20.98
C TYR A 805 -12.62 8.90 22.27
N ARG A 806 -13.62 8.10 22.62
CA ARG A 806 -13.50 7.13 23.72
C ARG A 806 -12.71 5.89 23.23
N PRO A 807 -12.14 5.09 24.13
CA PRO A 807 -11.43 3.86 23.76
C PRO A 807 -12.25 2.88 22.90
N LYS A 808 -13.58 2.80 23.06
CA LYS A 808 -14.49 2.06 22.17
C LYS A 808 -14.88 2.94 20.97
N TYR A 809 -15.05 2.30 19.80
CA TYR A 809 -15.49 2.96 18.54
C TYR A 809 -17.00 3.25 18.52
N LEU A 810 -17.59 3.60 19.65
CA LEU A 810 -18.97 4.05 19.71
C LEU A 810 -19.04 5.53 19.35
N SER A 811 -20.07 5.91 18.57
CA SER A 811 -20.36 7.32 18.27
C SER A 811 -20.64 8.07 19.56
N ASP A 812 -20.05 9.23 19.76
CA ASP A 812 -20.35 10.17 20.82
C ASP A 812 -20.11 11.61 20.37
N GLU A 813 -20.46 12.60 21.19
CA GLU A 813 -20.30 14.05 20.90
C GLU A 813 -18.86 14.46 20.59
N ARG A 814 -17.84 13.69 21.04
CA ARG A 814 -16.43 13.93 20.79
C ARG A 814 -16.02 13.64 19.36
N ASP A 815 -16.78 12.80 18.66
CA ASP A 815 -16.57 12.46 17.26
C ASP A 815 -17.14 13.55 16.33
N GLU A 816 -17.89 14.52 16.85
CA GLU A 816 -18.41 15.61 16.04
C GLU A 816 -17.25 16.46 15.49
N MET A 817 -17.31 16.72 14.20
CA MET A 817 -16.41 17.67 13.58
C MET A 817 -16.89 19.07 13.87
N TYR A 818 -15.96 19.94 14.18
CA TYR A 818 -16.17 21.36 14.03
C TYR A 818 -16.62 21.62 12.58
N ALA A 819 -17.88 21.88 12.39
CA ALA A 819 -18.36 22.32 11.09
C ALA A 819 -17.51 23.55 10.72
N LEU A 820 -16.78 23.46 9.61
CA LEU A 820 -16.08 24.58 9.01
C LEU A 820 -17.12 25.57 8.47
N ASN A 821 -17.98 26.06 9.33
CA ASN A 821 -18.65 27.32 9.14
C ASN A 821 -17.51 28.35 9.20
N LEU A 822 -16.99 28.66 8.03
CA LEU A 822 -16.08 29.76 7.80
C LEU A 822 -16.82 31.06 8.20
N ILE A 823 -16.96 31.29 9.49
CA ILE A 823 -17.24 32.63 10.02
C ILE A 823 -15.98 33.43 9.71
N LYS A 824 -15.99 34.12 8.58
CA LYS A 824 -14.94 35.04 8.20
C LYS A 824 -14.92 36.17 9.25
N ARG A 825 -14.17 35.97 10.35
CA ARG A 825 -13.89 37.05 11.31
C ARG A 825 -12.73 37.86 10.73
N LYS A 826 -12.97 39.14 10.48
CA LYS A 826 -11.89 40.09 10.20
C LYS A 826 -11.13 40.31 11.51
N ARG A 827 -9.87 39.87 11.57
CA ARG A 827 -8.96 40.13 12.70
C ARG A 827 -7.92 41.19 12.28
N LYS A 828 -7.64 42.15 13.15
CA LYS A 828 -6.52 43.10 12.97
C LYS A 828 -5.28 42.42 13.58
N LEU A 829 -4.39 41.94 12.76
CA LEU A 829 -3.17 41.25 13.19
C LEU A 829 -1.98 42.22 13.10
N GLN A 830 -1.02 42.07 14.01
CA GLN A 830 0.23 42.87 14.05
C GLN A 830 1.42 41.92 13.86
N ILE A 831 2.36 42.30 13.01
CA ILE A 831 3.63 41.58 12.91
C ILE A 831 4.54 42.11 14.02
N ILE A 832 5.02 41.22 14.88
CA ILE A 832 5.97 41.52 15.95
C ILE A 832 7.28 40.77 15.70
N LYS A 833 8.38 41.30 16.19
CA LYS A 833 9.69 40.61 16.16
C LYS A 833 10.11 40.24 17.56
N VAL A 834 10.43 38.96 17.80
CA VAL A 834 10.90 38.46 19.09
C VAL A 834 12.21 37.71 18.85
N LYS A 835 13.30 38.14 19.49
CA LYS A 835 14.66 37.57 19.27
C LYS A 835 15.05 37.47 17.79
N GLY A 836 14.63 38.43 16.96
CA GLY A 836 14.94 38.43 15.52
C GLY A 836 13.95 37.65 14.63
N LEU A 837 13.07 36.83 15.22
CA LEU A 837 12.06 36.07 14.49
C LEU A 837 10.76 36.87 14.35
N ALA A 838 10.19 36.91 13.15
CA ALA A 838 8.89 37.53 12.87
C ALA A 838 7.76 36.59 13.34
N MET A 839 6.77 37.14 14.02
CA MET A 839 5.56 36.45 14.49
C MET A 839 4.35 37.35 14.26
N VAL A 840 3.17 36.73 14.29
CA VAL A 840 1.91 37.45 14.14
C VAL A 840 1.16 37.46 15.48
N LEU A 841 0.87 38.64 16.00
CA LEU A 841 0.09 38.83 17.22
C LEU A 841 -1.33 39.26 16.88
N ASP A 842 -2.30 38.64 17.52
CA ASP A 842 -3.66 39.17 17.64
C ASP A 842 -3.75 40.02 18.93
N PRO A 843 -3.83 41.34 18.83
CA PRO A 843 -3.87 42.21 20.01
C PRO A 843 -5.13 42.03 20.87
N GLN A 844 -6.22 41.47 20.31
CA GLN A 844 -7.47 41.27 21.04
C GLN A 844 -7.45 40.01 21.90
N SER A 845 -6.91 38.91 21.37
CA SER A 845 -6.84 37.63 22.07
C SER A 845 -5.48 37.35 22.73
N ASN A 846 -4.49 38.22 22.49
CA ASN A 846 -3.08 38.01 22.87
C ASN A 846 -2.48 36.70 22.33
N GLU A 847 -3.08 36.10 21.33
CA GLU A 847 -2.56 34.92 20.67
C GLU A 847 -1.41 35.28 19.73
N ILE A 848 -0.38 34.42 19.71
CA ILE A 848 0.76 34.59 18.83
C ILE A 848 0.76 33.43 17.82
N PHE A 849 0.91 33.80 16.56
CA PHE A 849 0.86 32.87 15.44
C PHE A 849 2.18 32.87 14.69
N ASP A 850 2.45 31.73 14.01
CA ASP A 850 3.60 31.57 13.15
C ASP A 850 3.53 32.51 11.94
N TYR A 851 4.61 33.29 11.71
CA TYR A 851 4.65 34.25 10.61
C TYR A 851 4.77 33.60 9.25
N GLY A 852 5.47 32.45 9.14
CA GLY A 852 5.60 31.70 7.91
C GLY A 852 4.26 31.13 7.45
N ALA A 853 3.53 30.47 8.37
CA ALA A 853 2.21 29.95 8.10
C ALA A 853 1.20 31.05 7.72
N TRP A 854 1.30 32.21 8.34
CA TRP A 854 0.43 33.36 8.02
C TRP A 854 0.85 34.03 6.70
N GLY A 855 2.16 34.26 6.51
CA GLY A 855 2.69 34.93 5.33
C GLY A 855 2.35 34.19 4.03
N ASP A 856 2.59 32.92 4.03
CA ASP A 856 2.46 32.06 2.85
C ASP A 856 1.03 31.59 2.59
N GLU A 857 0.27 31.25 3.64
CA GLU A 857 -1.04 30.59 3.51
C GLU A 857 -2.19 31.40 4.12
N LYS A 858 -1.91 32.57 4.70
CA LYS A 858 -2.87 33.33 5.50
C LYS A 858 -3.50 32.51 6.64
N ARG A 859 -2.73 31.54 7.14
CA ARG A 859 -3.16 30.61 8.19
C ARG A 859 -2.70 31.09 9.55
N LEU A 860 -3.59 31.13 10.53
CA LEU A 860 -3.29 31.46 11.91
C LEU A 860 -2.92 30.14 12.66
N LEU A 861 -1.63 29.77 12.64
CA LEU A 861 -1.11 28.67 13.44
C LEU A 861 -0.61 29.23 14.76
N GLN A 862 -1.36 28.98 15.83
CA GLN A 862 -1.00 29.55 17.16
C GLN A 862 0.26 28.83 17.72
N ILE A 863 1.26 29.62 18.08
CA ILE A 863 2.55 29.16 18.64
C ILE A 863 2.76 29.59 20.09
N GLY A 864 1.91 30.45 20.62
CA GLY A 864 2.02 30.93 21.98
C GLY A 864 0.98 32.00 22.35
N ARG A 865 1.16 32.59 23.51
CA ARG A 865 0.35 33.73 23.98
C ARG A 865 1.23 34.81 24.60
N ARG A 866 0.87 36.04 24.40
CA ARG A 866 1.44 37.19 25.11
C ARG A 866 0.89 37.22 26.54
N THR A 867 1.79 37.14 27.53
CA THR A 867 1.43 37.08 28.95
C THR A 867 1.67 38.40 29.67
N GLY A 868 2.34 39.35 29.00
CA GLY A 868 2.60 40.70 29.51
C GLY A 868 3.10 41.62 28.39
N PRO A 869 3.36 42.90 28.68
CA PRO A 869 3.79 43.88 27.67
C PRO A 869 5.03 43.44 26.88
N THR A 870 5.95 42.73 27.53
CA THR A 870 7.23 42.26 26.97
C THR A 870 7.44 40.75 27.10
N SER A 871 6.46 39.99 27.64
CA SER A 871 6.58 38.58 27.92
C SER A 871 5.65 37.76 27.04
N ILE A 872 6.19 36.63 26.51
CA ILE A 872 5.48 35.67 25.68
C ILE A 872 5.69 34.27 26.26
N SER A 873 4.61 33.55 26.42
CA SER A 873 4.62 32.10 26.73
C SER A 873 4.43 31.32 25.43
N PHE A 874 5.46 30.62 25.01
CA PHE A 874 5.36 29.69 23.87
C PHE A 874 4.88 28.31 24.33
N PHE A 875 4.23 27.59 23.44
CA PHE A 875 3.92 26.22 23.72
C PHE A 875 5.21 25.37 23.85
N PRO A 876 5.23 24.33 24.69
CA PRO A 876 6.45 23.57 25.05
C PRO A 876 7.27 22.98 23.90
N HIS A 877 6.71 22.90 22.72
CA HIS A 877 7.33 22.34 21.51
C HIS A 877 7.65 23.39 20.44
N VAL A 878 7.50 24.65 20.75
CA VAL A 878 7.95 25.74 19.86
C VAL A 878 9.35 26.09 20.27
N VAL A 879 10.32 25.71 19.46
CA VAL A 879 11.73 26.15 19.62
C VAL A 879 11.84 27.51 18.96
N VAL A 880 12.02 28.55 19.77
CA VAL A 880 12.23 29.96 19.34
C VAL A 880 13.69 30.33 19.40
#